data_da522bee6d662021b4268f2109fcf629
#
_entry.id   da522bee6d662021b4268f2109fcf629
#
_cell.length_a   1.000
_cell.length_b   1.000
_cell.length_c   1.000
_cell.angle_alpha   90.00
_cell.angle_beta   90.00
_cell.angle_gamma   90.00
#
_symmetry.space_group_name_H-M   'P 1'
#
loop_
_entity.id
_entity.type
_entity.pdbx_description
1 polymer ?
#
loop_
_entity_poly.entity_id
_entity_poly.type
_entity_poly.pdbx_seq_one_letter_code
_entity_poly.pdbx_strand_id
1 'polypeptide(L)'
;MKTKRSSTLVALASLVAVVATHVAVAATINVLADGVGGCKLRDAIRAANTNTAYMNCTAGAGTDTLVLQQNDGKPVFSAGQAATADEDDNFTGDLDITSAIIIQGTNPEQTIIVGHDFDRTFDVRPGGSLTLNDVTVIGGSVVGGTANDGGVVRKNAGATLTINRSVLRDGTADLGGAVYATGTGVLTLDKVSIFDNSANFGGGIALTQPSGIEAVLNNLTISGNIANVTAGGLYAQGWFRLRNSTVTNNKSVGVGGVQYGLSGNTTGVNFANSVLVGNANGNGDPSDLYCSGSTGNNQLGSRAFTMIGAVVNCTFASTSGNPTSSDARLSPLFDFGSGRPTHALLAGSAALNAGNPSNSNALLACLSSDARGVSRSTSCDIGAYEQKIDVTVNSFNDFPDLNPGDGVCQAQGNTCTLRALTMEASASGGRWFVNLPSGTYFLNRNLNPNNDPDGGDIDVRREEHDNPLQLTLMGAGDADATRIVSTVADRVLEVRGREGTGPGFDFVHYPLAFALFNATLSGGALVVDPFEVDPNGHLDGGGIKITGGSTLFYNVVIKDNVVAAEPPGDNAYAGGVFVDTRSRNFSNSNLPYAAESRFERFAVIDNTVVYPGGYNVFAGGVFATGPSTFDEASDGFSMVNGTIADNQSQLYGGGAMLYGIFSASFVSIVGNSSGPLNPPGFTQYAGGLTAGGQDNFVRNLLIAGNLAGIEPSDCETSEFNSSLVSLGHNLIESPGDTCAISGDTSTNLLNVDPELGPRQVSAGMPFHSPGSNSPAVDAIPVSACDDVGGFAVQLDATGAARRSEANPACDIGAVEAVELPIFVDGFDP
;
A
#
# COMPACT_ATOMS: atom_id res chain seq x y z
N MET A 1 -1.14 77.96 80.03
CA MET A 1 -0.30 76.80 79.90
C MET A 1 -0.83 75.91 78.80
N LYS A 2 -0.10 75.82 77.68
CA LYS A 2 -0.55 75.10 76.51
C LYS A 2 0.21 73.77 76.39
N THR A 3 -0.51 72.63 76.49
CA THR A 3 0.06 71.30 76.28
C THR A 3 -0.10 70.90 74.85
N LYS A 4 1.02 70.64 74.16
CA LYS A 4 1.08 70.08 72.83
C LYS A 4 0.87 68.54 72.90
N ARG A 5 -0.09 68.02 72.17
CA ARG A 5 -0.17 66.59 71.85
C ARG A 5 0.56 66.30 70.62
N SER A 6 1.52 65.36 70.66
CA SER A 6 2.19 64.74 69.57
C SER A 6 1.36 63.57 68.99
N SER A 7 1.01 63.62 67.75
CA SER A 7 0.34 62.53 67.04
C SER A 7 1.33 61.76 66.19
N THR A 8 1.66 60.53 66.52
CA THR A 8 2.47 59.61 65.80
C THR A 8 1.61 58.94 64.65
N LEU A 9 1.89 59.23 63.39
CA LEU A 9 1.29 58.53 62.27
C LEU A 9 2.07 57.19 62.08
N VAL A 10 1.37 56.07 62.25
CA VAL A 10 1.85 54.76 61.79
C VAL A 10 1.40 54.52 60.32
N ALA A 11 2.33 54.55 59.39
CA ALA A 11 2.07 54.21 58.01
C ALA A 11 2.07 52.68 57.84
N LEU A 12 0.92 52.10 57.54
CA LEU A 12 0.79 50.72 57.12
C LEU A 12 1.11 50.64 55.61
N ALA A 13 2.28 50.12 55.29
CA ALA A 13 2.61 49.78 53.91
C ALA A 13 1.97 48.40 53.60
N SER A 14 0.86 48.38 52.88
CA SER A 14 0.27 47.15 52.31
C SER A 14 1.11 46.74 51.10
N LEU A 15 1.85 45.65 51.26
CA LEU A 15 2.57 44.99 50.19
C LEU A 15 1.51 44.21 49.35
N VAL A 16 1.09 44.81 48.22
CA VAL A 16 0.31 44.07 47.19
C VAL A 16 1.30 43.19 46.41
N ALA A 17 1.34 41.91 46.72
CA ALA A 17 2.01 40.93 45.89
C ALA A 17 1.19 40.75 44.61
N VAL A 18 1.61 41.39 43.54
CA VAL A 18 1.12 41.08 42.17
C VAL A 18 1.66 39.70 41.81
N VAL A 19 0.83 38.68 41.97
CA VAL A 19 1.09 37.38 41.35
C VAL A 19 0.91 37.57 39.87
N ALA A 20 1.98 37.85 39.18
CA ALA A 20 1.99 37.76 37.71
C ALA A 20 1.79 36.28 37.35
N THR A 21 0.56 35.92 37.00
CA THR A 21 0.32 34.65 36.28
C THR A 21 1.04 34.75 34.94
N HIS A 22 2.25 34.25 34.91
CA HIS A 22 2.90 34.03 33.63
C HIS A 22 2.07 32.95 32.90
N VAL A 23 1.26 33.36 31.95
CA VAL A 23 0.72 32.43 30.98
C VAL A 23 1.94 31.85 30.28
N ALA A 24 2.22 30.59 30.52
CA ALA A 24 3.31 29.91 29.86
C ALA A 24 3.04 29.98 28.35
N VAL A 25 3.92 30.66 27.64
CA VAL A 25 3.84 30.74 26.16
C VAL A 25 4.33 29.41 25.61
N ALA A 26 3.53 28.79 24.73
CA ALA A 26 3.89 27.52 24.06
C ALA A 26 5.30 27.59 23.47
N ALA A 27 6.11 26.57 23.70
CA ALA A 27 7.45 26.50 23.12
C ALA A 27 7.46 25.71 21.82
N THR A 28 8.38 26.07 20.93
CA THR A 28 8.72 25.28 19.76
C THR A 28 10.10 24.67 19.96
N ILE A 29 10.18 23.35 19.87
CA ILE A 29 11.42 22.58 20.01
C ILE A 29 11.70 21.94 18.64
N ASN A 30 12.83 22.31 18.04
CA ASN A 30 13.26 21.74 16.78
C ASN A 30 13.98 20.41 17.04
N VAL A 31 13.47 19.32 16.45
CA VAL A 31 13.99 17.97 16.58
C VAL A 31 14.69 17.59 15.30
N LEU A 32 15.91 17.08 15.40
CA LEU A 32 16.71 16.65 14.27
C LEU A 32 16.64 15.14 14.10
N ALA A 33 16.61 14.71 12.84
CA ALA A 33 16.63 13.29 12.47
C ALA A 33 17.87 12.57 13.02
N ASP A 34 17.80 11.24 13.04
CA ASP A 34 18.89 10.40 13.53
C ASP A 34 20.16 10.53 12.70
N GLY A 35 21.32 10.25 13.34
CA GLY A 35 22.63 10.38 12.70
C GLY A 35 23.19 11.81 12.65
N VAL A 36 22.42 12.83 13.05
CA VAL A 36 22.87 14.24 13.13
C VAL A 36 22.99 14.65 14.60
N GLY A 37 24.01 15.42 14.94
CA GLY A 37 24.13 16.01 16.30
C GLY A 37 22.97 17.00 16.53
N GLY A 38 22.44 17.07 17.75
CA GLY A 38 21.40 18.03 18.11
C GLY A 38 20.32 17.45 19.04
N CYS A 39 19.17 18.10 19.07
CA CYS A 39 18.02 17.70 19.85
C CYS A 39 17.34 16.47 19.22
N LYS A 40 17.27 15.36 19.93
CA LYS A 40 16.63 14.13 19.48
C LYS A 40 15.18 14.05 19.96
N LEU A 41 14.34 13.20 19.34
CA LEU A 41 12.92 13.11 19.66
C LEU A 41 12.66 12.81 21.14
N ARG A 42 13.32 11.80 21.71
CA ARG A 42 13.21 11.43 23.13
C ARG A 42 13.63 12.56 24.05
N ASP A 43 14.76 13.23 23.75
CA ASP A 43 15.25 14.36 24.55
C ASP A 43 14.31 15.57 24.49
N ALA A 44 13.70 15.81 23.33
CA ALA A 44 12.71 16.88 23.13
C ALA A 44 11.43 16.63 23.94
N ILE A 45 10.92 15.39 23.92
CA ILE A 45 9.76 15.00 24.72
C ILE A 45 10.06 15.16 26.22
N ARG A 46 11.24 14.77 26.67
CA ARG A 46 11.66 14.96 28.05
C ARG A 46 11.77 16.44 28.42
N ALA A 47 12.34 17.26 27.55
CA ALA A 47 12.43 18.72 27.76
C ALA A 47 11.01 19.35 27.84
N ALA A 48 10.08 18.91 26.99
CA ALA A 48 8.69 19.33 27.00
C ALA A 48 7.95 18.88 28.27
N ASN A 49 8.04 17.61 28.64
CA ASN A 49 7.39 17.06 29.82
C ASN A 49 7.83 17.75 31.13
N THR A 50 9.11 18.12 31.23
CA THR A 50 9.69 18.71 32.43
C THR A 50 9.73 20.23 32.41
N ASN A 51 9.39 20.88 31.31
CA ASN A 51 9.58 22.33 31.07
C ASN A 51 11.02 22.79 31.39
N THR A 52 12.00 21.94 31.12
CA THR A 52 13.42 22.17 31.41
C THR A 52 14.28 21.77 30.22
N ALA A 53 15.27 22.60 29.89
CA ALA A 53 16.18 22.26 28.80
C ALA A 53 16.91 20.93 29.13
N TYR A 54 16.97 20.03 28.15
CA TYR A 54 17.60 18.74 28.30
C TYR A 54 18.46 18.41 27.08
N MET A 55 19.70 17.96 27.31
CA MET A 55 20.69 17.74 26.27
C MET A 55 20.78 18.97 25.32
N ASN A 56 20.56 18.80 24.03
CA ASN A 56 20.58 19.87 23.06
C ASN A 56 19.19 20.47 22.77
N CYS A 57 18.18 20.11 23.57
CA CYS A 57 16.80 20.57 23.38
C CYS A 57 16.51 21.78 24.28
N THR A 58 15.80 22.74 23.74
CA THR A 58 15.31 23.90 24.51
C THR A 58 14.23 23.47 25.50
N ALA A 59 14.06 24.24 26.59
CA ALA A 59 13.02 23.96 27.57
C ALA A 59 11.62 24.08 26.97
N GLY A 60 10.71 23.21 27.38
CA GLY A 60 9.29 23.31 27.10
C GLY A 60 8.60 24.44 27.86
N ALA A 61 7.38 24.78 27.47
CA ALA A 61 6.47 25.70 28.15
C ALA A 61 5.03 25.54 27.64
N GLY A 62 4.12 25.27 28.53
CA GLY A 62 2.68 25.17 28.13
C GLY A 62 2.38 23.99 27.23
N THR A 63 1.82 24.27 26.05
CA THR A 63 1.63 23.27 24.99
C THR A 63 2.81 23.35 24.03
N ASP A 64 3.67 22.35 24.05
CA ASP A 64 4.91 22.38 23.28
C ASP A 64 4.69 21.80 21.86
N THR A 65 5.31 22.42 20.86
CA THR A 65 5.34 21.89 19.50
C THR A 65 6.75 21.41 19.16
N LEU A 66 6.88 20.10 18.96
CA LEU A 66 8.09 19.45 18.48
C LEU A 66 8.03 19.40 16.95
N VAL A 67 8.88 20.22 16.30
CA VAL A 67 8.95 20.26 14.84
C VAL A 67 10.04 19.31 14.38
N LEU A 68 9.63 18.24 13.71
CA LEU A 68 10.55 17.25 13.18
C LEU A 68 11.19 17.78 11.90
N GLN A 69 12.47 18.09 11.98
CA GLN A 69 13.23 18.67 10.88
C GLN A 69 14.03 17.58 10.17
N GLN A 70 13.83 17.48 8.88
CA GLN A 70 14.68 16.68 8.01
C GLN A 70 16.04 17.35 7.88
N ASN A 71 17.09 16.54 7.88
CA ASN A 71 18.44 16.99 7.58
C ASN A 71 19.03 16.10 6.48
N ASP A 72 19.47 16.69 5.40
CA ASP A 72 20.11 16.02 4.26
C ASP A 72 19.30 14.83 3.71
N GLY A 73 17.98 14.98 3.61
CA GLY A 73 17.08 13.96 3.09
C GLY A 73 16.85 12.73 4.00
N LYS A 74 17.21 12.83 5.30
CA LYS A 74 16.97 11.74 6.29
C LYS A 74 15.68 12.00 7.06
N PRO A 75 14.63 11.17 6.83
CA PRO A 75 13.31 11.37 7.42
C PRO A 75 13.09 10.62 8.73
N VAL A 76 14.08 9.85 9.24
CA VAL A 76 13.88 8.90 10.33
C VAL A 76 14.22 9.49 11.71
N PHE A 77 13.28 9.30 12.63
CA PHE A 77 13.37 9.67 14.04
C PHE A 77 13.15 8.43 14.90
N SER A 78 14.19 7.88 15.48
CA SER A 78 14.06 6.70 16.35
C SER A 78 13.37 7.08 17.67
N ALA A 79 12.35 6.33 18.00
CA ALA A 79 11.69 6.41 19.30
C ALA A 79 12.36 5.53 20.34
N GLY A 80 13.09 4.49 19.93
CA GLY A 80 13.44 3.41 20.80
C GLY A 80 14.83 3.47 21.41
N GLN A 81 14.85 3.08 22.68
CA GLN A 81 16.04 2.65 23.38
C GLN A 81 15.63 1.47 24.28
N ALA A 82 16.34 0.34 24.18
CA ALA A 82 15.98 -0.87 24.91
C ALA A 82 15.83 -0.60 26.41
N ALA A 83 14.70 -1.06 26.95
CA ALA A 83 14.39 -0.96 28.39
C ALA A 83 14.70 -2.27 29.10
N THR A 84 15.20 -2.17 30.33
CA THR A 84 15.28 -3.30 31.24
C THR A 84 14.07 -3.36 32.17
N ALA A 85 13.27 -2.31 32.23
CA ALA A 85 12.02 -2.18 32.96
C ALA A 85 11.21 -1.00 32.40
N ASP A 86 9.88 -1.06 32.48
CA ASP A 86 8.98 0.05 32.15
C ASP A 86 9.29 1.25 33.07
N GLU A 87 9.51 2.44 32.50
CA GLU A 87 9.82 3.66 33.23
C GLU A 87 9.08 4.85 32.61
N ASP A 88 8.77 5.86 33.41
CA ASP A 88 7.92 6.98 33.01
C ASP A 88 8.70 8.28 32.74
N ASP A 89 10.02 8.24 32.73
CA ASP A 89 10.91 9.42 32.67
C ASP A 89 11.55 9.68 31.31
N ASN A 90 11.20 8.87 30.28
CA ASN A 90 11.78 8.92 28.91
C ASN A 90 13.31 8.72 28.87
N PHE A 91 13.83 7.78 29.66
CA PHE A 91 15.23 7.36 29.54
C PHE A 91 15.40 6.17 28.60
N THR A 92 14.45 5.22 28.66
CA THR A 92 14.45 3.97 27.88
C THR A 92 13.02 3.62 27.48
N GLY A 93 12.79 2.50 26.82
CA GLY A 93 11.45 2.01 26.46
C GLY A 93 10.70 2.94 25.51
N ASP A 94 9.41 3.10 25.77
CA ASP A 94 8.52 3.94 24.98
C ASP A 94 8.72 5.46 25.21
N LEU A 95 7.95 6.26 24.51
CA LEU A 95 7.95 7.71 24.65
C LEU A 95 6.75 8.14 25.50
N ASP A 96 7.00 8.42 26.80
CA ASP A 96 6.00 8.86 27.75
C ASP A 96 5.61 10.32 27.55
N ILE A 97 4.31 10.56 27.39
CA ILE A 97 3.72 11.89 27.24
C ILE A 97 2.96 12.26 28.49
N THR A 98 3.54 13.12 29.33
CA THR A 98 2.96 13.56 30.60
C THR A 98 2.48 15.01 30.57
N SER A 99 2.85 15.77 29.52
CA SER A 99 2.42 17.16 29.30
C SER A 99 1.61 17.28 28.01
N ALA A 100 1.31 18.52 27.57
CA ALA A 100 0.66 18.77 26.29
C ALA A 100 1.70 18.95 25.18
N ILE A 101 1.80 17.97 24.29
CA ILE A 101 2.80 17.92 23.23
C ILE A 101 2.13 17.74 21.86
N ILE A 102 2.57 18.55 20.90
CA ILE A 102 2.25 18.42 19.48
C ILE A 102 3.53 17.99 18.76
N ILE A 103 3.51 16.86 18.08
CA ILE A 103 4.59 16.43 17.18
C ILE A 103 4.16 16.75 15.77
N GLN A 104 4.92 17.61 15.09
CA GLN A 104 4.63 18.13 13.77
C GLN A 104 5.66 17.65 12.77
N GLY A 105 5.25 16.77 11.86
CA GLY A 105 6.00 16.42 10.66
C GLY A 105 5.70 17.35 9.49
N THR A 106 6.36 17.14 8.38
CA THR A 106 6.12 17.85 7.11
C THR A 106 5.10 17.11 6.25
N ASN A 107 5.26 15.79 6.15
CA ASN A 107 4.46 14.88 5.33
C ASN A 107 4.73 13.45 5.84
N PRO A 108 3.74 12.55 5.88
CA PRO A 108 3.93 11.17 6.35
C PRO A 108 4.97 10.36 5.57
N GLU A 109 5.13 10.60 4.26
CA GLU A 109 6.19 9.95 3.47
C GLU A 109 7.59 10.40 3.88
N GLN A 110 7.72 11.62 4.38
CA GLN A 110 8.99 12.29 4.63
C GLN A 110 9.32 12.44 6.12
N THR A 111 8.42 12.05 7.01
CA THR A 111 8.62 12.17 8.45
C THR A 111 8.21 10.88 9.12
N ILE A 112 9.20 10.05 9.44
CA ILE A 112 8.98 8.70 9.93
C ILE A 112 9.55 8.55 11.33
N ILE A 113 8.69 8.15 12.26
CA ILE A 113 9.06 7.79 13.62
C ILE A 113 9.07 6.28 13.69
N VAL A 114 10.22 5.71 14.05
CA VAL A 114 10.41 4.27 14.15
C VAL A 114 10.41 3.86 15.61
N GLY A 115 9.45 3.02 15.98
CA GLY A 115 9.41 2.29 17.25
C GLY A 115 10.40 1.11 17.23
N HIS A 116 10.37 0.30 18.27
CA HIS A 116 11.20 -0.90 18.39
C HIS A 116 10.39 -2.11 18.87
N ASP A 117 10.92 -3.31 18.66
CA ASP A 117 10.25 -4.59 18.95
C ASP A 117 10.22 -4.97 20.43
N PHE A 118 10.59 -4.08 21.34
CA PHE A 118 10.65 -4.36 22.77
C PHE A 118 9.75 -3.48 23.62
N ASP A 119 9.10 -2.47 23.05
CA ASP A 119 8.12 -1.62 23.72
C ASP A 119 7.22 -0.90 22.71
N ARG A 120 6.13 -0.28 23.17
CA ARG A 120 5.29 0.59 22.33
C ARG A 120 6.07 1.83 21.88
N THR A 121 5.54 2.53 20.90
CA THR A 121 6.20 3.76 20.49
C THR A 121 5.84 4.94 21.40
N PHE A 122 4.55 5.12 21.72
CA PHE A 122 4.09 6.22 22.59
C PHE A 122 3.18 5.73 23.71
N ASP A 123 3.41 6.23 24.94
CA ASP A 123 2.48 6.12 26.05
C ASP A 123 1.95 7.48 26.49
N VAL A 124 0.66 7.76 26.22
CA VAL A 124 0.03 9.00 26.67
C VAL A 124 -0.53 8.79 28.06
N ARG A 125 0.19 9.31 29.05
CA ARG A 125 -0.05 9.11 30.47
C ARG A 125 -1.26 9.90 30.98
N PRO A 126 -1.86 9.54 32.13
CA PRO A 126 -2.97 10.29 32.69
C PRO A 126 -2.65 11.78 32.83
N GLY A 127 -3.48 12.65 32.27
CA GLY A 127 -3.27 14.10 32.21
C GLY A 127 -2.40 14.60 31.05
N GLY A 128 -1.70 13.71 30.37
CA GLY A 128 -0.94 14.02 29.14
C GLY A 128 -1.85 14.27 27.96
N SER A 129 -1.34 15.00 26.97
CA SER A 129 -2.02 15.24 25.71
C SER A 129 -1.03 15.13 24.57
N LEU A 130 -1.27 14.19 23.66
CA LEU A 130 -0.46 14.03 22.45
C LEU A 130 -1.27 14.38 21.21
N THR A 131 -0.69 15.24 20.36
CA THR A 131 -1.17 15.45 18.99
C THR A 131 -0.08 15.05 18.00
N LEU A 132 -0.36 14.11 17.12
CA LEU A 132 0.51 13.74 16.01
C LEU A 132 -0.06 14.31 14.71
N ASN A 133 0.76 15.03 13.95
CA ASN A 133 0.39 15.61 12.67
C ASN A 133 1.43 15.27 11.61
N ASP A 134 0.95 14.78 10.45
CA ASP A 134 1.75 14.62 9.24
C ASP A 134 2.99 13.74 9.45
N VAL A 135 2.83 12.61 10.15
CA VAL A 135 3.90 11.64 10.44
C VAL A 135 3.49 10.22 10.08
N THR A 136 4.44 9.39 9.73
CA THR A 136 4.31 7.93 9.79
C THR A 136 4.95 7.42 11.07
N VAL A 137 4.25 6.57 11.81
CA VAL A 137 4.81 5.83 12.95
C VAL A 137 4.83 4.35 12.59
N ILE A 138 6.02 3.76 12.63
CA ILE A 138 6.27 2.37 12.26
C ILE A 138 6.73 1.60 13.49
N GLY A 139 6.14 0.41 13.70
CA GLY A 139 6.57 -0.50 14.76
C GLY A 139 6.09 -0.08 16.15
N GLY A 140 6.67 -0.70 17.12
CA GLY A 140 6.26 -0.74 18.50
C GLY A 140 5.63 -2.09 18.81
N SER A 141 6.24 -2.84 19.72
CA SER A 141 5.84 -4.22 20.05
C SER A 141 5.78 -4.42 21.54
N VAL A 142 4.60 -4.73 22.04
CA VAL A 142 4.37 -5.08 23.45
C VAL A 142 3.64 -6.41 23.55
N VAL A 143 4.38 -7.46 23.85
CA VAL A 143 3.85 -8.83 23.97
C VAL A 143 4.38 -9.49 25.23
N GLY A 144 3.49 -10.16 26.00
CA GLY A 144 3.91 -11.05 27.09
C GLY A 144 4.08 -10.45 28.48
N GLY A 145 3.62 -9.19 28.72
CA GLY A 145 3.63 -8.54 30.06
C GLY A 145 2.24 -8.31 30.64
N THR A 146 2.11 -7.39 31.59
CA THR A 146 0.84 -7.05 32.26
C THR A 146 0.15 -5.79 31.74
N ALA A 147 0.76 -5.05 30.81
CA ALA A 147 0.25 -3.81 30.25
C ALA A 147 0.60 -3.72 28.74
N ASN A 148 0.28 -4.78 27.99
CA ASN A 148 0.70 -4.99 26.60
C ASN A 148 -0.27 -4.36 25.61
N ASP A 149 -0.74 -3.16 25.86
CA ASP A 149 -1.76 -2.51 25.06
C ASP A 149 -1.15 -1.37 24.23
N GLY A 150 -1.63 -1.21 22.97
CA GLY A 150 -1.25 -0.13 22.09
C GLY A 150 0.18 -0.26 21.57
N GLY A 151 0.41 -1.07 20.54
CA GLY A 151 1.76 -1.29 19.98
C GLY A 151 2.38 0.02 19.50
N VAL A 152 1.65 0.82 18.72
CA VAL A 152 2.14 2.14 18.33
C VAL A 152 1.82 3.19 19.40
N VAL A 153 0.55 3.29 19.83
CA VAL A 153 0.15 4.32 20.80
C VAL A 153 -0.84 3.78 21.83
N ARG A 154 -0.53 3.95 23.11
CA ARG A 154 -1.45 3.76 24.22
C ARG A 154 -1.96 5.11 24.72
N LYS A 155 -3.29 5.28 24.82
CA LYS A 155 -3.95 6.39 25.47
C LYS A 155 -4.56 5.94 26.78
N ASN A 156 -3.99 6.37 27.90
CA ASN A 156 -4.48 6.04 29.24
C ASN A 156 -5.73 6.83 29.65
N ALA A 157 -6.36 6.40 30.75
CA ALA A 157 -7.51 7.10 31.34
C ALA A 157 -7.14 8.54 31.71
N GLY A 158 -7.98 9.51 31.33
CA GLY A 158 -7.73 10.93 31.56
C GLY A 158 -6.74 11.60 30.61
N ALA A 159 -6.16 10.85 29.69
CA ALA A 159 -5.29 11.38 28.64
C ALA A 159 -6.08 11.86 27.41
N THR A 160 -5.47 12.72 26.58
CA THR A 160 -6.01 13.15 25.28
C THR A 160 -5.08 12.69 24.17
N LEU A 161 -5.65 12.06 23.13
CA LEU A 161 -4.92 11.66 21.94
C LEU A 161 -5.64 12.19 20.70
N THR A 162 -4.88 12.92 19.89
CA THR A 162 -5.32 13.39 18.57
C THR A 162 -4.29 13.01 17.52
N ILE A 163 -4.72 12.33 16.46
CA ILE A 163 -3.83 11.96 15.34
C ILE A 163 -4.47 12.45 14.06
N ASN A 164 -3.73 13.26 13.32
CA ASN A 164 -4.20 13.86 12.10
C ASN A 164 -3.23 13.61 10.95
N ARG A 165 -3.75 13.28 9.77
CA ARG A 165 -2.99 13.16 8.52
C ARG A 165 -1.72 12.31 8.66
N SER A 166 -1.86 11.16 9.29
CA SER A 166 -0.73 10.31 9.70
C SER A 166 -0.95 8.86 9.28
N VAL A 167 0.11 8.07 9.37
CA VAL A 167 0.12 6.63 9.12
C VAL A 167 0.58 5.92 10.39
N LEU A 168 -0.11 4.83 10.77
CA LEU A 168 0.27 3.94 11.86
C LEU A 168 0.33 2.51 11.32
N ARG A 169 1.50 1.89 11.35
CA ARG A 169 1.68 0.54 10.82
C ARG A 169 2.69 -0.30 11.60
N ASP A 170 2.63 -1.61 11.42
CA ASP A 170 3.58 -2.60 11.96
C ASP A 170 3.63 -2.65 13.50
N GLY A 171 2.57 -2.16 14.18
CA GLY A 171 2.45 -2.23 15.62
C GLY A 171 1.92 -3.58 16.10
N THR A 172 2.47 -4.11 17.20
CA THR A 172 2.06 -5.40 17.79
C THR A 172 1.73 -5.26 19.28
N ALA A 173 0.57 -5.80 19.71
CA ALA A 173 0.10 -5.69 21.09
C ALA A 173 -0.88 -6.81 21.48
N ASP A 174 -1.34 -6.80 22.73
CA ASP A 174 -2.49 -7.62 23.15
C ASP A 174 -3.82 -6.93 22.78
N LEU A 175 -3.92 -5.61 22.98
CA LEU A 175 -5.07 -4.79 22.61
C LEU A 175 -4.63 -3.61 21.75
N GLY A 176 -5.19 -3.49 20.54
CA GLY A 176 -4.91 -2.38 19.64
C GLY A 176 -3.48 -2.37 19.11
N GLY A 177 -3.19 -3.11 18.08
CA GLY A 177 -1.84 -3.17 17.50
C GLY A 177 -1.30 -1.78 17.17
N ALA A 178 -2.12 -0.93 16.53
CA ALA A 178 -1.77 0.48 16.36
C ALA A 178 -2.19 1.34 17.56
N VAL A 179 -3.49 1.34 17.92
CA VAL A 179 -4.03 2.27 18.91
C VAL A 179 -4.84 1.53 19.97
N TYR A 180 -4.44 1.70 21.22
CA TYR A 180 -5.28 1.36 22.36
C TYR A 180 -5.74 2.63 23.09
N ALA A 181 -7.03 2.76 23.36
CA ALA A 181 -7.57 3.87 24.12
C ALA A 181 -8.52 3.40 25.24
N THR A 182 -8.23 3.82 26.47
CA THR A 182 -9.01 3.44 27.64
C THR A 182 -9.46 4.63 28.47
N GLY A 183 -10.47 4.38 29.30
CA GLY A 183 -10.97 5.33 30.30
C GLY A 183 -11.48 6.64 29.73
N THR A 184 -11.51 7.67 30.57
CA THR A 184 -11.95 9.02 30.18
C THR A 184 -10.88 9.74 29.36
N GLY A 185 -11.25 10.88 28.75
CA GLY A 185 -10.40 11.68 27.90
C GLY A 185 -10.72 11.50 26.41
N VAL A 186 -10.24 12.41 25.59
CA VAL A 186 -10.61 12.51 24.17
C VAL A 186 -9.74 11.61 23.31
N LEU A 187 -10.36 10.91 22.37
CA LEU A 187 -9.68 10.30 21.23
C LEU A 187 -10.25 10.87 19.93
N THR A 188 -9.37 11.42 19.09
CA THR A 188 -9.73 11.89 17.75
C THR A 188 -8.70 11.40 16.76
N LEU A 189 -9.16 10.68 15.73
CA LEU A 189 -8.37 10.28 14.57
C LEU A 189 -9.01 10.89 13.33
N ASP A 190 -8.28 11.68 12.57
CA ASP A 190 -8.76 12.26 11.29
C ASP A 190 -7.72 12.12 10.19
N LYS A 191 -8.12 11.50 9.08
CA LYS A 191 -7.25 11.24 7.92
C LYS A 191 -6.03 10.39 8.30
N VAL A 192 -6.29 9.25 8.94
CA VAL A 192 -5.24 8.32 9.38
C VAL A 192 -5.39 7.00 8.64
N SER A 193 -4.26 6.50 8.11
CA SER A 193 -4.16 5.15 7.58
C SER A 193 -3.57 4.23 8.63
N ILE A 194 -4.26 3.13 8.92
CA ILE A 194 -3.92 2.15 9.95
C ILE A 194 -3.91 0.78 9.29
N PHE A 195 -2.71 0.25 9.04
CA PHE A 195 -2.58 -1.00 8.30
C PHE A 195 -1.40 -1.84 8.80
N ASP A 196 -1.46 -3.16 8.53
CA ASP A 196 -0.42 -4.13 8.88
C ASP A 196 -0.06 -4.16 10.38
N ASN A 197 -1.04 -3.86 11.25
CA ASN A 197 -0.86 -3.99 12.68
C ASN A 197 -1.45 -5.32 13.19
N SER A 198 -0.90 -5.83 14.29
CA SER A 198 -1.27 -7.12 14.86
C SER A 198 -1.61 -7.01 16.34
N ALA A 199 -2.66 -7.72 16.79
CA ALA A 199 -2.99 -7.83 18.20
C ALA A 199 -3.75 -9.14 18.51
N ASN A 200 -4.03 -9.38 19.80
CA ASN A 200 -5.01 -10.40 20.16
C ASN A 200 -6.45 -9.88 19.97
N PHE A 201 -6.71 -8.61 20.27
CA PHE A 201 -8.00 -7.96 20.08
C PHE A 201 -7.82 -6.58 19.46
N GLY A 202 -8.51 -6.31 18.34
CA GLY A 202 -8.39 -5.04 17.64
C GLY A 202 -7.01 -4.88 16.99
N GLY A 203 -6.71 -5.66 15.95
CA GLY A 203 -5.41 -5.60 15.27
C GLY A 203 -4.99 -4.17 14.94
N GLY A 204 -5.92 -3.36 14.39
CA GLY A 204 -5.71 -1.93 14.20
C GLY A 204 -5.96 -1.14 15.48
N ILE A 205 -7.20 -1.12 15.98
CA ILE A 205 -7.65 -0.25 17.07
C ILE A 205 -8.39 -1.06 18.14
N ALA A 206 -8.13 -0.77 19.42
CA ALA A 206 -8.96 -1.24 20.52
C ALA A 206 -9.41 -0.08 21.44
N LEU A 207 -10.73 0.00 21.66
CA LEU A 207 -11.39 1.03 22.47
C LEU A 207 -12.06 0.39 23.69
N THR A 208 -11.60 0.73 24.87
CA THR A 208 -12.23 0.30 26.15
C THR A 208 -12.67 1.50 26.98
N GLN A 209 -13.18 2.53 26.30
CA GLN A 209 -13.67 3.76 26.93
C GLN A 209 -15.07 3.56 27.53
N PRO A 210 -15.42 4.24 28.67
CA PRO A 210 -16.75 4.11 29.22
C PRO A 210 -17.81 4.73 28.31
N SER A 211 -19.06 4.27 28.47
CA SER A 211 -20.22 4.87 27.81
C SER A 211 -20.32 6.36 28.11
N GLY A 212 -20.61 7.18 27.11
CA GLY A 212 -20.65 8.64 27.20
C GLY A 212 -19.38 9.36 26.79
N ILE A 213 -18.27 8.64 26.59
CA ILE A 213 -17.04 9.18 26.00
C ILE A 213 -16.95 8.68 24.57
N GLU A 214 -17.17 9.56 23.61
CA GLU A 214 -17.19 9.22 22.18
C GLU A 214 -15.79 9.37 21.56
N ALA A 215 -15.27 8.29 20.97
CA ALA A 215 -14.13 8.36 20.09
C ALA A 215 -14.58 8.87 18.71
N VAL A 216 -13.87 9.86 18.17
CA VAL A 216 -14.15 10.45 16.84
C VAL A 216 -13.18 9.88 15.81
N LEU A 217 -13.71 9.08 14.90
CA LEU A 217 -12.96 8.34 13.88
C LEU A 217 -13.42 8.82 12.49
N ASN A 218 -12.65 9.72 11.88
CA ASN A 218 -13.01 10.39 10.63
C ASN A 218 -11.99 10.09 9.53
N ASN A 219 -12.46 9.83 8.31
CA ASN A 219 -11.61 9.66 7.14
C ASN A 219 -10.49 8.63 7.36
N LEU A 220 -10.79 7.51 8.03
CA LEU A 220 -9.81 6.47 8.29
C LEU A 220 -9.77 5.43 7.17
N THR A 221 -8.58 4.94 6.88
CA THR A 221 -8.37 3.66 6.21
C THR A 221 -7.84 2.68 7.24
N ILE A 222 -8.63 1.64 7.55
CA ILE A 222 -8.25 0.55 8.46
C ILE A 222 -8.20 -0.71 7.62
N SER A 223 -6.99 -1.16 7.27
CA SER A 223 -6.81 -2.22 6.27
C SER A 223 -5.66 -3.14 6.65
N GLY A 224 -5.78 -4.42 6.33
CA GLY A 224 -4.66 -5.34 6.51
C GLY A 224 -4.27 -5.64 7.95
N ASN A 225 -5.08 -5.26 8.93
CA ASN A 225 -4.75 -5.53 10.33
C ASN A 225 -5.21 -6.94 10.74
N ILE A 226 -4.43 -7.58 11.59
CA ILE A 226 -4.65 -8.97 12.01
C ILE A 226 -4.92 -9.06 13.51
N ALA A 227 -5.93 -9.84 13.91
CA ALA A 227 -6.14 -10.18 15.32
C ALA A 227 -6.14 -11.69 15.55
N ASN A 228 -5.37 -12.16 16.52
CA ASN A 228 -5.28 -13.59 16.86
C ASN A 228 -6.55 -14.14 17.51
N VAL A 229 -7.39 -13.29 18.10
CA VAL A 229 -8.63 -13.70 18.76
C VAL A 229 -9.83 -13.11 18.03
N THR A 230 -9.95 -11.75 17.97
CA THR A 230 -11.09 -11.13 17.30
C THR A 230 -10.87 -9.64 16.99
N ALA A 231 -11.61 -9.13 16.01
CA ALA A 231 -11.60 -7.77 15.50
C ALA A 231 -10.24 -7.37 14.90
N GLY A 232 -9.97 -7.88 13.71
CA GLY A 232 -8.76 -7.49 12.97
C GLY A 232 -8.65 -5.98 12.79
N GLY A 233 -9.76 -5.31 12.43
CA GLY A 233 -9.77 -3.85 12.27
C GLY A 233 -9.96 -3.08 13.57
N LEU A 234 -11.15 -3.18 14.18
CA LEU A 234 -11.54 -2.38 15.34
C LEU A 234 -12.30 -3.21 16.38
N TYR A 235 -11.76 -3.31 17.59
CA TYR A 235 -12.44 -3.81 18.76
C TYR A 235 -12.93 -2.65 19.64
N ALA A 236 -14.21 -2.60 19.98
CA ALA A 236 -14.75 -1.50 20.80
C ALA A 236 -15.71 -1.98 21.88
N GLN A 237 -15.57 -1.44 23.08
CA GLN A 237 -16.49 -1.55 24.21
C GLN A 237 -17.08 -0.21 24.63
N GLY A 238 -16.74 0.88 23.94
CA GLY A 238 -17.17 2.25 24.23
C GLY A 238 -17.90 2.89 23.05
N TRP A 239 -18.28 4.14 23.23
CA TRP A 239 -18.91 4.91 22.16
C TRP A 239 -17.89 5.37 21.13
N PHE A 240 -18.26 5.26 19.85
CA PHE A 240 -17.48 5.83 18.77
C PHE A 240 -18.38 6.25 17.61
N ARG A 241 -17.86 7.17 16.82
CA ARG A 241 -18.42 7.55 15.53
C ARG A 241 -17.40 7.32 14.44
N LEU A 242 -17.71 6.41 13.52
CA LEU A 242 -16.93 6.13 12.32
C LEU A 242 -17.58 6.82 11.14
N ARG A 243 -16.87 7.79 10.54
CA ARG A 243 -17.41 8.61 9.46
C ARG A 243 -16.45 8.75 8.29
N ASN A 244 -16.99 8.59 7.06
CA ASN A 244 -16.21 8.67 5.82
C ASN A 244 -14.93 7.81 5.87
N SER A 245 -15.06 6.59 6.38
CA SER A 245 -13.94 5.69 6.63
C SER A 245 -14.10 4.38 5.86
N THR A 246 -12.98 3.72 5.56
CA THR A 246 -12.94 2.40 4.90
C THR A 246 -12.28 1.40 5.84
N VAL A 247 -12.99 0.31 6.16
CA VAL A 247 -12.52 -0.83 6.95
C VAL A 247 -12.59 -2.07 6.07
N THR A 248 -11.46 -2.55 5.61
CA THR A 248 -11.40 -3.64 4.63
C THR A 248 -10.14 -4.47 4.81
N ASN A 249 -10.12 -5.68 4.28
CA ASN A 249 -8.97 -6.58 4.29
C ASN A 249 -8.41 -6.90 5.69
N ASN A 250 -9.17 -6.64 6.78
CA ASN A 250 -8.74 -7.03 8.11
C ASN A 250 -9.13 -8.49 8.38
N LYS A 251 -8.31 -9.19 9.14
CA LYS A 251 -8.48 -10.63 9.40
C LYS A 251 -8.37 -10.94 10.88
N SER A 252 -9.12 -11.92 11.34
CA SER A 252 -8.95 -12.50 12.67
C SER A 252 -9.53 -13.91 12.76
N VAL A 253 -9.16 -14.66 13.79
CA VAL A 253 -9.80 -15.98 14.07
C VAL A 253 -11.31 -15.81 14.29
N GLY A 254 -11.75 -14.76 14.96
CA GLY A 254 -13.16 -14.47 15.23
C GLY A 254 -13.81 -13.55 14.20
N VAL A 255 -13.64 -12.24 14.34
CA VAL A 255 -14.28 -11.21 13.51
C VAL A 255 -13.20 -10.43 12.78
N GLY A 256 -13.22 -10.39 11.45
CA GLY A 256 -12.21 -9.68 10.68
C GLY A 256 -12.28 -8.16 10.84
N GLY A 257 -13.45 -7.57 10.63
CA GLY A 257 -13.62 -6.12 10.59
C GLY A 257 -13.79 -5.47 11.96
N VAL A 258 -15.04 -5.17 12.32
CA VAL A 258 -15.39 -4.44 13.55
C VAL A 258 -16.14 -5.34 14.50
N GLN A 259 -15.63 -5.50 15.72
CA GLN A 259 -16.40 -6.11 16.80
C GLN A 259 -16.77 -5.08 17.86
N TYR A 260 -18.06 -5.01 18.18
CA TYR A 260 -18.58 -4.25 19.31
C TYR A 260 -18.94 -5.16 20.48
N GLY A 261 -18.28 -4.93 21.62
CA GLY A 261 -18.57 -5.61 22.88
C GLY A 261 -19.65 -4.85 23.65
N LEU A 262 -20.82 -5.45 23.78
CA LEU A 262 -21.96 -4.78 24.44
C LEU A 262 -21.74 -4.67 25.94
N SER A 263 -21.46 -3.46 26.43
CA SER A 263 -21.45 -3.09 27.83
C SER A 263 -22.35 -1.86 28.03
N GLY A 264 -23.63 -2.08 28.33
CA GLY A 264 -24.54 -1.00 28.72
C GLY A 264 -25.21 -0.27 27.52
N ASN A 265 -25.24 1.08 27.54
CA ASN A 265 -25.92 1.88 26.54
C ASN A 265 -25.11 1.95 25.21
N THR A 266 -25.67 1.41 24.14
CA THR A 266 -25.03 1.25 22.83
C THR A 266 -25.39 2.33 21.83
N THR A 267 -26.28 3.28 22.20
CA THR A 267 -26.81 4.31 21.29
C THR A 267 -25.78 5.33 20.81
N GLY A 268 -24.59 5.36 21.43
CA GLY A 268 -23.47 6.22 21.03
C GLY A 268 -22.56 5.63 19.95
N VAL A 269 -22.89 4.44 19.39
CA VAL A 269 -22.12 3.85 18.30
C VAL A 269 -22.78 4.18 16.97
N ASN A 270 -22.09 4.98 16.16
CA ASN A 270 -22.65 5.53 14.94
C ASN A 270 -21.72 5.31 13.75
N PHE A 271 -22.31 4.90 12.63
CA PHE A 271 -21.65 4.76 11.33
C PHE A 271 -22.27 5.72 10.31
N ALA A 272 -21.46 6.51 9.64
CA ALA A 272 -21.92 7.40 8.60
C ALA A 272 -20.94 7.46 7.41
N ASN A 273 -21.48 7.34 6.20
CA ASN A 273 -20.71 7.44 4.96
C ASN A 273 -19.47 6.55 4.92
N SER A 274 -19.53 5.36 5.50
CA SER A 274 -18.36 4.48 5.65
C SER A 274 -18.55 3.16 4.91
N VAL A 275 -17.43 2.54 4.53
CA VAL A 275 -17.36 1.22 3.90
C VAL A 275 -16.78 0.23 4.91
N LEU A 276 -17.50 -0.84 5.18
CA LEU A 276 -17.06 -1.99 5.99
C LEU A 276 -17.33 -3.24 5.16
N VAL A 277 -16.37 -3.66 4.34
CA VAL A 277 -16.51 -4.82 3.46
C VAL A 277 -15.16 -5.51 3.28
N GLY A 278 -15.20 -6.80 2.92
CA GLY A 278 -13.99 -7.53 2.59
C GLY A 278 -13.12 -7.90 3.79
N ASN A 279 -13.67 -7.85 5.00
CA ASN A 279 -12.99 -8.37 6.17
C ASN A 279 -13.36 -9.84 6.39
N ALA A 280 -12.42 -10.65 6.88
CA ALA A 280 -12.59 -12.08 6.97
C ALA A 280 -12.35 -12.65 8.38
N ASN A 281 -13.10 -13.67 8.76
CA ASN A 281 -12.81 -14.47 9.96
C ASN A 281 -11.68 -15.50 9.67
N GLY A 282 -11.30 -16.30 10.66
CA GLY A 282 -10.24 -17.30 10.53
C GLY A 282 -10.52 -18.41 9.52
N ASN A 283 -11.78 -18.60 9.14
CA ASN A 283 -12.18 -19.50 8.06
C ASN A 283 -12.19 -18.81 6.68
N GLY A 284 -11.88 -17.51 6.63
CA GLY A 284 -11.98 -16.70 5.41
C GLY A 284 -13.41 -16.25 5.08
N ASP A 285 -14.42 -16.52 5.94
CA ASP A 285 -15.78 -16.06 5.69
C ASP A 285 -15.88 -14.54 5.88
N PRO A 286 -16.74 -13.85 5.11
CA PRO A 286 -17.00 -12.44 5.29
C PRO A 286 -17.42 -12.10 6.72
N SER A 287 -16.75 -11.17 7.36
CA SER A 287 -16.95 -10.84 8.77
C SER A 287 -16.67 -9.37 9.04
N ASP A 288 -17.63 -8.47 8.67
CA ASP A 288 -17.41 -7.05 8.65
C ASP A 288 -17.86 -6.34 9.93
N LEU A 289 -19.00 -6.74 10.50
CA LEU A 289 -19.52 -6.17 11.76
C LEU A 289 -20.17 -7.24 12.63
N TYR A 290 -19.73 -7.34 13.86
CA TYR A 290 -20.26 -8.25 14.86
C TYR A 290 -20.55 -7.55 16.19
N CYS A 291 -21.69 -7.87 16.81
CA CYS A 291 -22.01 -7.46 18.17
C CYS A 291 -21.99 -8.63 19.12
N SER A 292 -21.10 -8.61 20.11
CA SER A 292 -21.01 -9.62 21.16
C SER A 292 -21.86 -9.22 22.37
N GLY A 293 -22.89 -9.98 22.72
CA GLY A 293 -23.73 -9.76 23.89
C GLY A 293 -24.88 -10.75 23.99
N SER A 294 -25.47 -10.88 25.16
CA SER A 294 -26.61 -11.73 25.39
C SER A 294 -27.86 -11.22 24.66
N THR A 295 -28.55 -12.12 24.00
CA THR A 295 -29.75 -11.93 23.18
C THR A 295 -30.75 -10.93 23.77
N GLY A 296 -31.00 -9.81 23.07
CA GLY A 296 -32.14 -8.94 23.29
C GLY A 296 -31.91 -7.43 23.09
N ASN A 297 -30.69 -6.92 23.19
CA ASN A 297 -30.41 -5.48 23.08
C ASN A 297 -29.14 -5.13 22.30
N ASN A 298 -28.90 -5.80 21.18
CA ASN A 298 -27.74 -5.55 20.33
C ASN A 298 -27.98 -4.36 19.40
N GLN A 299 -28.66 -3.31 19.89
CA GLN A 299 -29.03 -2.16 19.09
C GLN A 299 -27.98 -1.07 19.20
N LEU A 300 -27.24 -0.85 18.11
CA LEU A 300 -26.35 0.28 17.92
C LEU A 300 -27.13 1.57 17.62
N GLY A 301 -26.46 2.70 17.62
CA GLY A 301 -27.06 3.99 17.31
C GLY A 301 -27.55 4.09 15.86
N SER A 302 -26.80 4.77 15.00
CA SER A 302 -27.22 4.99 13.60
C SER A 302 -26.30 4.31 12.59
N ARG A 303 -26.92 3.84 11.48
CA ARG A 303 -26.27 3.48 10.23
C ARG A 303 -26.81 4.35 9.12
N ALA A 304 -26.02 5.31 8.66
CA ALA A 304 -26.47 6.28 7.65
C ALA A 304 -25.51 6.29 6.46
N PHE A 305 -26.01 6.04 5.25
CA PHE A 305 -25.22 6.05 4.03
C PHE A 305 -23.94 5.21 4.17
N THR A 306 -24.04 4.05 4.78
CA THR A 306 -22.92 3.20 5.12
C THR A 306 -23.09 1.83 4.50
N MET A 307 -22.06 1.39 3.79
CA MET A 307 -21.97 0.07 3.20
C MET A 307 -21.36 -0.89 4.21
N ILE A 308 -22.07 -1.94 4.56
CA ILE A 308 -21.56 -3.03 5.42
C ILE A 308 -21.91 -4.34 4.74
N GLY A 309 -20.94 -5.20 4.52
CA GLY A 309 -21.14 -6.52 3.93
C GLY A 309 -21.84 -7.48 4.92
N ALA A 310 -21.07 -8.22 5.67
CA ALA A 310 -21.60 -9.17 6.66
C ALA A 310 -21.89 -8.48 8.00
N VAL A 311 -23.13 -8.57 8.48
CA VAL A 311 -23.56 -8.06 9.79
C VAL A 311 -24.10 -9.21 10.63
N VAL A 312 -23.48 -9.46 11.76
CA VAL A 312 -23.87 -10.55 12.66
C VAL A 312 -24.23 -10.03 14.06
N ASN A 313 -25.39 -10.39 14.53
CA ASN A 313 -25.92 -10.06 15.87
C ASN A 313 -26.05 -8.55 16.18
N CYS A 314 -25.96 -7.67 15.19
CA CYS A 314 -26.16 -6.22 15.35
C CYS A 314 -27.50 -5.77 14.77
N THR A 315 -28.17 -4.83 15.46
CA THR A 315 -29.28 -4.06 14.94
C THR A 315 -28.98 -2.56 15.12
N PHE A 316 -29.73 -1.69 14.43
CA PHE A 316 -29.52 -0.26 14.50
C PHE A 316 -30.81 0.46 14.91
N ALA A 317 -30.68 1.47 15.78
CA ALA A 317 -31.80 2.30 16.20
C ALA A 317 -32.38 3.13 15.04
N SER A 318 -31.52 3.52 14.09
CA SER A 318 -31.93 4.20 12.88
C SER A 318 -31.04 3.80 11.69
N THR A 319 -31.67 3.68 10.51
CA THR A 319 -30.98 3.41 9.24
C THR A 319 -31.50 4.36 8.17
N SER A 320 -30.61 4.92 7.33
CA SER A 320 -30.99 5.81 6.25
C SER A 320 -29.99 5.79 5.10
N GLY A 321 -30.47 5.79 3.86
CA GLY A 321 -29.64 5.99 2.67
C GLY A 321 -28.55 4.96 2.42
N ASN A 322 -28.63 3.79 3.05
CA ASN A 322 -27.61 2.76 2.87
C ASN A 322 -27.73 2.12 1.49
N PRO A 323 -26.61 1.90 0.75
CA PRO A 323 -26.62 1.15 -0.49
C PRO A 323 -27.22 -0.26 -0.30
N THR A 324 -27.90 -0.73 -1.32
CA THR A 324 -28.47 -2.10 -1.34
C THR A 324 -27.42 -3.15 -1.70
N SER A 325 -26.37 -2.74 -2.41
CA SER A 325 -25.21 -3.57 -2.74
C SER A 325 -24.06 -3.31 -1.78
N SER A 326 -23.35 -4.34 -1.39
CA SER A 326 -22.08 -4.26 -0.65
C SER A 326 -20.86 -4.34 -1.57
N ASP A 327 -21.04 -4.30 -2.89
CA ASP A 327 -19.95 -4.30 -3.86
C ASP A 327 -19.28 -2.91 -3.91
N ALA A 328 -18.26 -2.75 -3.09
CA ALA A 328 -17.50 -1.50 -3.00
C ALA A 328 -16.46 -1.34 -4.10
N ARG A 329 -16.06 -2.40 -4.79
CA ARG A 329 -15.01 -2.41 -5.83
C ARG A 329 -13.82 -1.53 -5.44
N LEU A 330 -13.14 -1.94 -4.39
CA LEU A 330 -11.97 -1.23 -3.88
C LEU A 330 -10.71 -1.62 -4.68
N SER A 331 -9.85 -0.66 -4.95
CA SER A 331 -8.49 -0.93 -5.41
C SER A 331 -7.67 -1.61 -4.31
N PRO A 332 -6.49 -2.18 -4.62
CA PRO A 332 -5.48 -2.45 -3.61
C PRO A 332 -5.19 -1.21 -2.75
N LEU A 333 -4.64 -1.42 -1.54
CA LEU A 333 -4.14 -0.32 -0.72
C LEU A 333 -2.96 0.34 -1.45
N PHE A 334 -3.05 1.63 -1.65
CA PHE A 334 -2.00 2.38 -2.36
C PHE A 334 -2.02 3.86 -1.97
N ASP A 335 -0.88 4.53 -2.03
CA ASP A 335 -0.84 5.97 -1.81
C ASP A 335 -1.23 6.75 -3.06
N PHE A 336 -2.46 7.22 -3.08
CA PHE A 336 -3.00 8.09 -4.13
C PHE A 336 -2.71 9.56 -3.85
N GLY A 337 -1.59 9.87 -3.24
CA GLY A 337 -1.10 11.21 -3.22
C GLY A 337 -1.28 12.00 -1.93
N SER A 338 -0.98 11.41 -0.83
CA SER A 338 -1.03 12.14 0.44
C SER A 338 -0.05 11.62 1.49
N GLY A 339 0.80 10.67 1.13
CA GLY A 339 1.61 9.91 2.07
C GLY A 339 0.77 9.02 2.99
N ARG A 340 -0.52 8.82 2.67
CA ARG A 340 -1.46 8.01 3.45
C ARG A 340 -2.17 7.04 2.52
N PRO A 341 -1.74 5.78 2.50
CA PRO A 341 -2.37 4.76 1.66
C PRO A 341 -3.86 4.62 1.95
N THR A 342 -4.64 4.47 0.89
CA THR A 342 -6.09 4.25 0.96
C THR A 342 -6.55 3.35 -0.20
N HIS A 343 -7.82 3.00 -0.24
CA HIS A 343 -8.42 2.24 -1.33
C HIS A 343 -9.24 3.16 -2.22
N ALA A 344 -8.89 3.26 -3.49
CA ALA A 344 -9.69 3.98 -4.47
C ALA A 344 -10.97 3.19 -4.81
N LEU A 345 -12.02 3.90 -5.16
CA LEU A 345 -13.25 3.31 -5.67
C LEU A 345 -13.10 3.06 -7.18
N LEU A 346 -13.28 1.83 -7.61
CA LEU A 346 -13.20 1.46 -9.02
C LEU A 346 -14.54 1.71 -9.73
N ALA A 347 -14.51 1.75 -11.05
CA ALA A 347 -15.69 1.97 -11.87
C ALA A 347 -16.81 0.96 -11.56
N GLY A 348 -18.04 1.45 -11.37
CA GLY A 348 -19.19 0.63 -11.00
C GLY A 348 -19.32 0.32 -9.51
N SER A 349 -18.45 0.87 -8.65
CA SER A 349 -18.60 0.77 -7.21
C SER A 349 -19.93 1.34 -6.75
N ALA A 350 -20.65 0.61 -5.89
CA ALA A 350 -21.89 1.09 -5.30
C ALA A 350 -21.68 2.21 -4.25
N ALA A 351 -20.43 2.52 -3.92
CA ALA A 351 -20.05 3.61 -3.01
C ALA A 351 -19.90 4.96 -3.72
N LEU A 352 -19.78 4.97 -5.07
CA LEU A 352 -19.60 6.19 -5.85
C LEU A 352 -20.84 7.08 -5.79
N ASN A 353 -20.65 8.34 -5.39
CA ASN A 353 -21.68 9.37 -5.29
C ASN A 353 -22.89 8.96 -4.41
N ALA A 354 -22.71 8.02 -3.51
CA ALA A 354 -23.76 7.42 -2.69
C ALA A 354 -23.77 7.91 -1.24
N GLY A 355 -22.90 8.84 -0.87
CA GLY A 355 -22.82 9.40 0.46
C GLY A 355 -23.92 10.43 0.76
N ASN A 356 -24.01 10.85 2.01
CA ASN A 356 -25.06 11.76 2.48
C ASN A 356 -24.82 13.22 2.03
N PRO A 357 -25.56 13.73 1.08
CA PRO A 357 -25.39 15.09 0.59
C PRO A 357 -25.96 16.15 1.54
N SER A 358 -26.71 15.75 2.57
CA SER A 358 -27.50 16.66 3.39
C SER A 358 -26.70 17.28 4.53
N ASN A 359 -26.66 18.61 4.59
CA ASN A 359 -26.09 19.35 5.73
C ASN A 359 -27.07 19.46 6.91
N SER A 360 -28.24 18.83 6.87
CA SER A 360 -29.29 18.96 7.91
C SER A 360 -28.92 18.28 9.22
N ASN A 361 -27.98 17.33 9.19
CA ASN A 361 -27.39 16.70 10.39
C ASN A 361 -25.88 16.63 10.22
N ALA A 362 -25.15 17.57 10.80
CA ALA A 362 -23.69 17.66 10.71
C ALA A 362 -22.94 16.41 11.19
N LEU A 363 -23.57 15.58 12.02
CA LEU A 363 -22.98 14.33 12.51
C LEU A 363 -23.03 13.20 11.48
N LEU A 364 -23.98 13.25 10.56
CA LEU A 364 -24.21 12.21 9.54
C LEU A 364 -23.86 12.66 8.12
N ALA A 365 -23.62 13.95 7.91
CA ALA A 365 -23.21 14.50 6.62
C ALA A 365 -21.79 14.06 6.25
N CYS A 366 -21.51 14.02 4.96
CA CYS A 366 -20.12 13.86 4.48
C CYS A 366 -19.22 14.96 5.05
N LEU A 367 -17.99 14.58 5.35
CA LEU A 367 -16.92 15.53 5.68
C LEU A 367 -16.55 16.36 4.44
N SER A 368 -16.01 17.55 4.64
CA SER A 368 -15.66 18.47 3.54
C SER A 368 -14.53 17.97 2.64
N SER A 369 -13.69 17.07 3.15
CA SER A 369 -12.61 16.46 2.38
C SER A 369 -12.45 14.99 2.74
N ASP A 370 -11.81 14.23 1.86
CA ASP A 370 -11.48 12.82 2.03
C ASP A 370 -10.19 12.60 2.84
N ALA A 371 -9.75 11.35 2.99
CA ALA A 371 -8.55 10.99 3.73
C ALA A 371 -7.27 11.63 3.15
N ARG A 372 -7.23 11.87 1.86
CA ARG A 372 -6.11 12.53 1.16
C ARG A 372 -6.16 14.06 1.24
N GLY A 373 -7.28 14.62 1.68
CA GLY A 373 -7.53 16.07 1.65
C GLY A 373 -8.23 16.54 0.38
N VAL A 374 -8.66 15.65 -0.52
CA VAL A 374 -9.48 16.00 -1.69
C VAL A 374 -10.84 16.51 -1.23
N SER A 375 -11.25 17.67 -1.73
CA SER A 375 -12.58 18.21 -1.43
C SER A 375 -13.67 17.29 -1.96
N ARG A 376 -14.61 16.93 -1.09
CA ARG A 376 -15.77 16.12 -1.49
C ARG A 376 -16.78 16.95 -2.27
N SER A 377 -17.39 16.30 -3.25
CA SER A 377 -18.48 16.88 -4.04
C SER A 377 -19.78 16.96 -3.23
N THR A 378 -20.81 17.61 -3.78
CA THR A 378 -22.16 17.60 -3.18
C THR A 378 -22.77 16.19 -3.16
N SER A 379 -22.39 15.35 -4.11
CA SER A 379 -22.72 13.91 -4.14
C SER A 379 -21.45 13.15 -3.78
N CYS A 380 -21.09 13.19 -2.49
CA CYS A 380 -19.87 12.61 -2.00
C CYS A 380 -19.85 11.08 -2.09
N ASP A 381 -18.69 10.50 -2.13
CA ASP A 381 -18.51 9.06 -2.07
C ASP A 381 -18.60 8.52 -0.64
N ILE A 382 -19.03 7.28 -0.50
CA ILE A 382 -18.97 6.53 0.74
C ILE A 382 -17.55 5.99 0.93
N GLY A 383 -16.99 6.12 2.13
CA GLY A 383 -15.64 5.65 2.45
C GLY A 383 -14.62 6.76 2.64
N ALA A 384 -13.36 6.36 2.79
CA ALA A 384 -12.23 7.26 3.04
C ALA A 384 -11.77 8.03 1.79
N TYR A 385 -12.14 7.56 0.62
CA TYR A 385 -11.70 8.07 -0.68
C TYR A 385 -12.85 8.80 -1.39
N GLU A 386 -12.56 9.93 -2.02
CA GLU A 386 -13.44 10.63 -2.94
C GLU A 386 -12.88 10.53 -4.35
N GLN A 387 -13.61 9.91 -5.25
CA GLN A 387 -13.20 9.84 -6.64
C GLN A 387 -13.40 11.20 -7.32
N LYS A 388 -12.31 11.83 -7.69
CA LYS A 388 -12.31 13.09 -8.40
C LYS A 388 -11.42 12.98 -9.62
N ILE A 389 -12.01 13.08 -10.79
CA ILE A 389 -11.29 13.17 -12.05
C ILE A 389 -10.84 14.62 -12.22
N ASP A 390 -9.53 14.84 -12.27
CA ASP A 390 -8.96 16.18 -12.48
C ASP A 390 -8.92 16.51 -13.97
N VAL A 391 -8.55 15.52 -14.81
CA VAL A 391 -8.41 15.68 -16.27
C VAL A 391 -8.97 14.46 -16.98
N THR A 392 -9.61 14.69 -18.13
CA THR A 392 -9.95 13.63 -19.07
C THR A 392 -9.18 13.84 -20.37
N VAL A 393 -8.40 12.86 -20.79
CA VAL A 393 -7.76 12.86 -22.10
C VAL A 393 -8.86 12.84 -23.17
N ASN A 394 -8.82 13.80 -24.07
CA ASN A 394 -9.88 14.00 -25.07
C ASN A 394 -9.44 13.81 -26.51
N SER A 395 -8.21 13.28 -26.70
CA SER A 395 -7.64 13.00 -28.03
C SER A 395 -6.76 11.75 -27.98
N PHE A 396 -6.92 10.90 -28.98
CA PHE A 396 -6.09 9.71 -29.17
C PHE A 396 -4.82 9.99 -30.01
N ASN A 397 -4.59 11.24 -30.41
CA ASN A 397 -3.38 11.65 -31.11
C ASN A 397 -2.18 11.66 -30.14
N ASP A 398 -0.99 11.55 -30.73
CA ASP A 398 0.28 11.56 -30.00
C ASP A 398 0.98 12.93 -30.12
N PHE A 399 0.36 13.98 -29.60
CA PHE A 399 0.95 15.32 -29.59
C PHE A 399 1.51 15.67 -28.20
N PRO A 400 2.70 16.31 -28.14
CA PRO A 400 3.26 16.78 -26.88
C PRO A 400 2.50 17.98 -26.34
N ASP A 401 2.71 18.27 -25.05
CA ASP A 401 2.22 19.48 -24.42
C ASP A 401 2.91 20.72 -25.01
N LEU A 402 2.16 21.81 -25.13
CA LEU A 402 2.67 23.06 -25.71
C LEU A 402 3.53 23.85 -24.70
N ASN A 403 3.25 23.74 -23.40
CA ASN A 403 3.96 24.46 -22.35
C ASN A 403 4.03 23.61 -21.08
N PRO A 404 4.81 22.52 -21.05
CA PRO A 404 4.89 21.66 -19.87
C PRO A 404 5.24 22.42 -18.60
N GLY A 405 4.46 22.21 -17.52
CA GLY A 405 4.66 22.86 -16.23
C GLY A 405 3.76 24.07 -15.96
N ASP A 406 2.82 24.38 -16.85
CA ASP A 406 1.87 25.50 -16.65
C ASP A 406 0.55 25.07 -15.95
N GLY A 407 0.40 23.80 -15.60
CA GLY A 407 -0.77 23.24 -14.93
C GLY A 407 -1.92 22.87 -15.89
N VAL A 408 -1.70 22.93 -17.21
CA VAL A 408 -2.74 22.73 -18.23
C VAL A 408 -2.31 21.72 -19.27
N CYS A 409 -2.96 20.57 -19.33
CA CYS A 409 -2.76 19.61 -20.42
C CYS A 409 -3.28 20.20 -21.73
N GLN A 410 -2.40 20.74 -22.57
CA GLN A 410 -2.75 21.38 -23.82
C GLN A 410 -1.80 21.05 -24.98
N ALA A 411 -2.24 20.19 -25.87
CA ALA A 411 -1.54 19.85 -27.10
C ALA A 411 -2.06 20.65 -28.30
N GLN A 412 -1.47 20.41 -29.48
CA GLN A 412 -1.90 21.02 -30.74
C GLN A 412 -3.42 20.84 -30.96
N GLY A 413 -4.09 21.89 -31.40
CA GLY A 413 -5.54 21.89 -31.63
C GLY A 413 -6.38 22.08 -30.39
N ASN A 414 -5.80 22.50 -29.29
CA ASN A 414 -6.45 22.69 -27.99
C ASN A 414 -7.01 21.38 -27.43
N THR A 415 -6.29 20.29 -27.63
CA THR A 415 -6.63 18.95 -27.16
C THR A 415 -5.72 18.57 -25.99
N CYS A 416 -6.16 17.63 -25.15
CA CYS A 416 -5.34 16.95 -24.15
C CYS A 416 -5.10 15.53 -24.64
N THR A 417 -3.87 15.19 -25.00
CA THR A 417 -3.43 13.85 -25.40
C THR A 417 -2.81 13.13 -24.21
N LEU A 418 -2.60 11.82 -24.33
CA LEU A 418 -1.93 11.06 -23.26
C LEU A 418 -0.50 11.59 -23.04
N ARG A 419 0.27 11.81 -24.11
CA ARG A 419 1.62 12.36 -24.03
C ARG A 419 1.64 13.76 -23.40
N ALA A 420 0.79 14.68 -23.87
CA ALA A 420 0.73 16.02 -23.29
C ALA A 420 0.43 15.99 -21.80
N LEU A 421 -0.48 15.11 -21.38
CA LEU A 421 -0.80 14.95 -19.97
C LEU A 421 0.38 14.49 -19.14
N THR A 422 1.09 13.45 -19.60
CA THR A 422 2.24 12.93 -18.84
C THR A 422 3.41 13.90 -18.81
N MET A 423 3.63 14.66 -19.89
CA MET A 423 4.60 15.77 -19.91
C MET A 423 4.24 16.86 -18.90
N GLU A 424 2.96 17.31 -18.91
CA GLU A 424 2.49 18.34 -17.98
C GLU A 424 2.59 17.87 -16.52
N ALA A 425 2.10 16.65 -16.23
CA ALA A 425 2.15 16.09 -14.88
C ALA A 425 3.60 15.93 -14.38
N SER A 426 4.49 15.45 -15.24
CA SER A 426 5.92 15.29 -14.92
C SER A 426 6.60 16.63 -14.63
N ALA A 427 6.30 17.66 -15.41
CA ALA A 427 6.87 19.00 -15.26
C ALA A 427 6.30 19.74 -14.04
N SER A 428 4.98 19.76 -13.88
CA SER A 428 4.33 20.51 -12.80
C SER A 428 4.36 19.78 -11.45
N GLY A 429 4.49 18.43 -11.44
CA GLY A 429 4.32 17.62 -10.22
C GLY A 429 2.89 17.69 -9.68
N GLY A 430 2.76 17.43 -8.38
CA GLY A 430 1.47 17.43 -7.72
C GLY A 430 0.65 16.17 -7.98
N ARG A 431 -0.66 16.25 -7.77
CA ARG A 431 -1.55 15.10 -7.90
C ARG A 431 -2.48 15.22 -9.11
N TRP A 432 -2.49 14.16 -9.92
CA TRP A 432 -3.27 14.04 -11.13
C TRP A 432 -4.10 12.76 -11.12
N PHE A 433 -5.42 12.89 -11.18
CA PHE A 433 -6.32 11.76 -11.37
C PHE A 433 -6.98 11.88 -12.75
N VAL A 434 -6.63 10.97 -13.64
CA VAL A 434 -6.87 11.10 -15.08
C VAL A 434 -7.77 9.99 -15.58
N ASN A 435 -8.83 10.38 -16.30
CA ASN A 435 -9.65 9.44 -17.04
C ASN A 435 -9.12 9.27 -18.46
N LEU A 436 -8.86 8.02 -18.83
CA LEU A 436 -8.53 7.60 -20.19
C LEU A 436 -9.78 6.97 -20.83
N PRO A 437 -10.50 7.64 -21.69
CA PRO A 437 -11.62 7.05 -22.44
C PRO A 437 -11.22 5.79 -23.20
N SER A 438 -12.21 4.91 -23.42
CA SER A 438 -12.00 3.71 -24.24
C SER A 438 -11.55 4.07 -25.66
N GLY A 439 -10.56 3.35 -26.15
CA GLY A 439 -9.98 3.57 -27.47
C GLY A 439 -8.52 3.17 -27.55
N THR A 440 -7.88 3.47 -28.68
CA THR A 440 -6.46 3.18 -28.89
C THR A 440 -5.65 4.46 -28.98
N TYR A 441 -4.70 4.60 -28.08
CA TYR A 441 -3.71 5.67 -28.02
C TYR A 441 -2.47 5.19 -28.75
N PHE A 442 -2.25 5.67 -29.97
CA PHE A 442 -1.08 5.30 -30.77
C PHE A 442 0.09 6.22 -30.44
N LEU A 443 1.21 5.66 -29.99
CA LEU A 443 2.48 6.34 -29.86
C LEU A 443 3.19 6.23 -31.21
N ASN A 444 3.24 7.31 -31.95
CA ASN A 444 3.72 7.33 -33.34
C ASN A 444 4.74 8.44 -33.64
N ARG A 445 5.23 9.12 -32.60
CA ARG A 445 6.29 10.11 -32.74
C ARG A 445 7.64 9.42 -32.61
N ASN A 446 8.50 9.61 -33.62
CA ASN A 446 9.85 9.08 -33.57
C ASN A 446 10.63 9.67 -32.39
N LEU A 447 11.53 8.85 -31.86
CA LEU A 447 12.51 9.27 -30.87
C LEU A 447 13.22 10.55 -31.26
N ASN A 448 13.30 11.48 -30.36
CA ASN A 448 14.20 12.59 -30.41
C ASN A 448 15.58 12.12 -29.90
N PRO A 449 16.70 12.41 -30.59
CA PRO A 449 18.04 11.94 -30.21
C PRO A 449 18.51 12.37 -28.81
N ASN A 450 17.72 13.15 -28.08
CA ASN A 450 18.03 13.62 -26.72
C ASN A 450 17.21 12.92 -25.62
N ASN A 451 16.50 11.82 -25.92
CA ASN A 451 15.56 11.18 -24.99
C ASN A 451 14.57 12.20 -24.37
N ASP A 452 13.94 12.96 -25.24
CA ASP A 452 13.04 14.06 -24.88
C ASP A 452 11.60 13.50 -24.82
N PRO A 453 10.80 13.79 -23.77
CA PRO A 453 9.44 13.24 -23.58
C PRO A 453 8.46 13.60 -24.70
N ASP A 454 8.83 14.42 -25.68
CA ASP A 454 7.96 14.77 -26.81
C ASP A 454 7.98 13.76 -27.96
N GLY A 455 8.73 12.64 -27.86
CA GLY A 455 8.75 11.53 -28.82
C GLY A 455 9.01 10.17 -28.14
N GLY A 456 8.88 9.08 -28.89
CA GLY A 456 9.10 7.71 -28.36
C GLY A 456 7.99 7.21 -27.45
N ASP A 457 8.36 6.60 -26.33
CA ASP A 457 7.45 6.07 -25.31
C ASP A 457 6.75 7.19 -24.48
N ILE A 458 5.95 6.77 -23.55
CA ILE A 458 5.37 7.67 -22.54
C ILE A 458 6.29 7.72 -21.34
N ASP A 459 6.87 8.88 -21.09
CA ASP A 459 7.69 9.15 -19.90
C ASP A 459 6.84 9.67 -18.74
N VAL A 460 6.97 9.01 -17.59
CA VAL A 460 6.47 9.51 -16.31
C VAL A 460 7.67 9.67 -15.40
N ARG A 461 8.12 10.89 -15.19
CA ARG A 461 9.34 11.16 -14.43
C ARG A 461 9.18 12.38 -13.53
N ARG A 462 9.96 12.43 -12.48
CA ARG A 462 10.07 13.61 -11.60
C ARG A 462 11.53 13.88 -11.29
N GLU A 463 11.95 15.12 -11.44
CA GLU A 463 13.33 15.57 -11.22
C GLU A 463 13.45 16.58 -10.06
N GLU A 464 12.32 16.92 -9.41
CA GLU A 464 12.29 17.86 -8.29
C GLU A 464 11.80 17.21 -7.00
N HIS A 465 12.51 17.44 -5.89
CA HIS A 465 12.17 16.87 -4.58
C HIS A 465 11.00 17.59 -3.89
N ASP A 466 10.85 18.89 -4.13
CA ASP A 466 9.94 19.74 -3.34
C ASP A 466 8.47 19.60 -3.73
N ASN A 467 8.18 19.02 -4.87
CA ASN A 467 6.81 18.82 -5.37
C ASN A 467 6.64 17.40 -5.94
N PRO A 468 6.29 16.42 -5.12
CA PRO A 468 6.13 15.02 -5.54
C PRO A 468 5.11 14.88 -6.68
N LEU A 469 5.35 13.94 -7.59
CA LEU A 469 4.38 13.57 -8.61
C LEU A 469 3.57 12.35 -8.19
N GLN A 470 2.26 12.48 -8.30
CA GLN A 470 1.32 11.38 -8.09
C GLN A 470 0.34 11.35 -9.25
N LEU A 471 0.56 10.39 -10.13
CA LEU A 471 -0.21 10.25 -11.36
C LEU A 471 -1.02 8.94 -11.33
N THR A 472 -2.33 9.06 -11.40
CA THR A 472 -3.24 7.93 -11.56
C THR A 472 -3.92 8.00 -12.93
N LEU A 473 -3.68 7.02 -13.77
CA LEU A 473 -4.31 6.84 -15.07
C LEU A 473 -5.39 5.76 -14.96
N MET A 474 -6.64 6.13 -15.21
CA MET A 474 -7.79 5.24 -15.14
C MET A 474 -8.35 4.97 -16.53
N GLY A 475 -8.05 3.81 -17.08
CA GLY A 475 -8.66 3.32 -18.32
C GLY A 475 -10.13 2.96 -18.13
N ALA A 476 -10.90 3.03 -19.20
CA ALA A 476 -12.33 2.75 -19.20
C ALA A 476 -12.62 1.25 -19.34
N GLY A 477 -13.53 0.72 -18.54
CA GLY A 477 -14.04 -0.64 -18.69
C GLY A 477 -13.03 -1.74 -18.34
N ASP A 478 -12.97 -2.75 -19.19
CA ASP A 478 -12.02 -3.88 -19.06
C ASP A 478 -10.62 -3.49 -19.56
N ALA A 479 -9.61 -4.29 -19.26
CA ALA A 479 -8.21 -4.02 -19.66
C ALA A 479 -8.03 -3.77 -21.16
N ASP A 480 -8.82 -4.39 -22.02
CA ASP A 480 -8.74 -4.24 -23.48
C ASP A 480 -9.54 -3.05 -24.05
N ALA A 481 -10.33 -2.37 -23.22
CA ALA A 481 -11.11 -1.21 -23.66
C ALA A 481 -10.22 0.03 -23.89
N THR A 482 -9.14 0.17 -23.14
CA THR A 482 -8.14 1.25 -23.27
C THR A 482 -6.80 0.63 -23.67
N ARG A 483 -6.32 0.97 -24.87
CA ARG A 483 -5.08 0.41 -25.42
C ARG A 483 -4.06 1.50 -25.68
N ILE A 484 -2.84 1.30 -25.19
CA ILE A 484 -1.69 2.14 -25.48
C ILE A 484 -0.76 1.33 -26.37
N VAL A 485 -0.55 1.76 -27.61
CA VAL A 485 0.13 0.99 -28.64
C VAL A 485 1.30 1.79 -29.20
N SER A 486 2.53 1.33 -28.97
CA SER A 486 3.69 1.91 -29.63
C SER A 486 3.75 1.41 -31.09
N THR A 487 4.07 2.32 -32.01
CA THR A 487 4.30 2.05 -33.44
C THR A 487 5.67 2.53 -33.90
N VAL A 488 6.50 2.94 -32.97
CA VAL A 488 7.87 3.41 -33.16
C VAL A 488 8.85 2.44 -32.48
N ALA A 489 10.13 2.57 -32.80
CA ALA A 489 11.18 1.72 -32.25
C ALA A 489 11.54 2.19 -30.83
N ASP A 490 10.62 1.98 -29.88
CA ASP A 490 10.75 2.33 -28.47
C ASP A 490 9.83 1.46 -27.60
N ARG A 491 9.99 1.53 -26.28
CA ARG A 491 9.05 0.90 -25.32
C ARG A 491 7.68 1.57 -25.38
N VAL A 492 6.76 1.14 -24.53
CA VAL A 492 5.44 1.79 -24.43
C VAL A 492 5.40 2.80 -23.31
N LEU A 493 6.00 2.47 -22.15
CA LEU A 493 5.93 3.29 -20.94
C LEU A 493 7.24 3.20 -20.14
N GLU A 494 7.78 4.35 -19.75
CA GLU A 494 8.82 4.46 -18.74
C GLU A 494 8.31 5.21 -17.49
N VAL A 495 8.52 4.61 -16.30
CA VAL A 495 8.25 5.25 -15.01
C VAL A 495 9.57 5.41 -14.26
N ARG A 496 10.01 6.66 -14.09
CA ARG A 496 11.32 6.99 -13.55
C ARG A 496 11.20 7.81 -12.26
N GLY A 497 11.30 7.14 -11.11
CA GLY A 497 11.39 7.76 -9.78
C GLY A 497 12.82 7.84 -9.25
N ARG A 498 13.82 7.56 -10.11
CA ARG A 498 15.24 7.53 -9.71
C ARG A 498 16.15 7.90 -10.88
N GLU A 499 17.17 8.67 -10.61
CA GLU A 499 18.21 9.00 -11.59
C GLU A 499 19.60 8.66 -11.05
N GLY A 500 20.49 8.13 -11.91
CA GLY A 500 21.88 7.86 -11.57
C GLY A 500 22.77 9.08 -11.76
N THR A 501 23.47 9.48 -10.71
CA THR A 501 24.42 10.62 -10.75
C THR A 501 25.87 10.15 -10.69
N GLY A 502 26.45 9.76 -11.86
CA GLY A 502 27.89 9.55 -12.01
C GLY A 502 28.41 8.12 -11.79
N PRO A 503 29.74 7.88 -11.92
CA PRO A 503 30.33 6.54 -12.05
C PRO A 503 30.43 5.72 -10.77
N GLY A 504 29.75 6.12 -9.69
CA GLY A 504 29.81 5.47 -8.37
C GLY A 504 28.47 4.86 -7.92
N PHE A 505 27.43 4.86 -8.73
CA PHE A 505 26.08 4.38 -8.38
C PHE A 505 25.41 5.16 -7.22
N ASP A 506 25.60 6.43 -7.15
CA ASP A 506 24.75 7.29 -6.32
C ASP A 506 23.45 7.57 -7.08
N PHE A 507 22.34 7.09 -6.54
CA PHE A 507 21.03 7.37 -7.11
C PHE A 507 20.35 8.50 -6.34
N VAL A 508 19.75 9.42 -7.08
CA VAL A 508 18.81 10.39 -6.51
C VAL A 508 17.41 9.82 -6.68
N HIS A 509 16.71 9.63 -5.56
CA HIS A 509 15.32 9.20 -5.56
C HIS A 509 14.40 10.42 -5.57
N TYR A 510 13.41 10.39 -6.45
CA TYR A 510 12.38 11.40 -6.52
C TYR A 510 11.06 10.85 -6.01
N PRO A 511 10.28 11.61 -5.24
CA PRO A 511 8.98 11.15 -4.75
C PRO A 511 7.99 11.07 -5.92
N LEU A 512 7.77 9.84 -6.38
CA LEU A 512 6.89 9.49 -7.47
C LEU A 512 5.97 8.35 -7.05
N ALA A 513 4.65 8.55 -7.21
CA ALA A 513 3.66 7.49 -7.14
C ALA A 513 2.88 7.43 -8.46
N PHE A 514 2.86 6.26 -9.09
CA PHE A 514 2.19 6.03 -10.37
C PHE A 514 1.22 4.87 -10.28
N ALA A 515 0.00 5.06 -10.75
CA ALA A 515 -0.98 3.98 -10.84
C ALA A 515 -1.62 3.94 -12.23
N LEU A 516 -1.69 2.74 -12.82
CA LEU A 516 -2.37 2.49 -14.07
C LEU A 516 -3.45 1.41 -13.88
N PHE A 517 -4.65 1.74 -14.29
CA PHE A 517 -5.81 0.86 -14.20
C PHE A 517 -6.41 0.58 -15.57
N ASN A 518 -6.87 -0.65 -15.79
CA ASN A 518 -7.70 -1.06 -16.93
C ASN A 518 -7.09 -0.69 -18.28
N ALA A 519 -5.91 -1.16 -18.59
CA ALA A 519 -5.22 -0.82 -19.85
C ALA A 519 -4.46 -2.00 -20.44
N THR A 520 -4.35 -2.00 -21.77
CA THR A 520 -3.43 -2.88 -22.50
C THR A 520 -2.29 -2.06 -23.10
N LEU A 521 -1.05 -2.49 -22.86
CA LEU A 521 0.18 -1.90 -23.38
C LEU A 521 0.81 -2.88 -24.36
N SER A 522 1.05 -2.44 -25.61
CA SER A 522 1.55 -3.33 -26.63
C SER A 522 2.35 -2.63 -27.74
N GLY A 523 3.08 -3.42 -28.51
CA GLY A 523 3.81 -2.96 -29.71
C GLY A 523 5.11 -2.22 -29.38
N GLY A 524 5.57 -2.23 -28.13
CA GLY A 524 6.89 -1.73 -27.80
C GLY A 524 7.96 -2.55 -28.50
N ALA A 525 8.88 -1.87 -29.19
CA ALA A 525 9.93 -2.48 -29.99
C ALA A 525 11.26 -1.77 -29.72
N LEU A 526 11.89 -2.11 -28.61
CA LEU A 526 13.18 -1.54 -28.24
C LEU A 526 14.26 -2.22 -29.10
N VAL A 527 14.63 -1.56 -30.18
CA VAL A 527 15.74 -1.95 -31.07
C VAL A 527 16.89 -0.99 -30.79
N VAL A 528 18.12 -1.48 -30.79
CA VAL A 528 19.31 -0.66 -30.49
C VAL A 528 19.26 0.67 -31.25
N ASP A 529 18.96 1.73 -30.51
CA ASP A 529 19.34 3.06 -30.91
C ASP A 529 20.67 3.39 -30.19
N PRO A 530 21.73 3.73 -30.91
CA PRO A 530 22.99 4.15 -30.32
C PRO A 530 22.87 5.38 -29.39
N PHE A 531 21.69 5.97 -29.30
CA PHE A 531 21.39 7.14 -28.46
C PHE A 531 20.58 6.81 -27.18
N GLU A 532 19.99 5.61 -27.07
CA GLU A 532 19.19 5.18 -25.89
C GLU A 532 19.89 4.15 -25.00
N VAL A 533 21.14 3.93 -25.19
CA VAL A 533 21.90 3.06 -24.30
C VAL A 533 21.92 3.74 -22.92
N ASP A 534 21.25 3.12 -21.93
CA ASP A 534 21.54 3.39 -20.51
C ASP A 534 23.05 3.59 -20.37
N PRO A 535 23.56 4.55 -19.57
CA PRO A 535 24.99 4.73 -19.34
C PRO A 535 25.77 3.44 -19.04
N ASN A 536 25.08 2.34 -18.74
CA ASN A 536 25.61 1.00 -18.51
C ASN A 536 25.47 0.05 -19.72
N GLY A 537 24.93 0.48 -20.85
CA GLY A 537 24.77 -0.36 -22.05
C GLY A 537 23.60 -1.34 -21.97
N HIS A 538 22.52 -1.03 -21.27
CA HIS A 538 21.38 -1.93 -21.07
C HIS A 538 20.15 -1.50 -21.85
N LEU A 539 19.45 -2.47 -22.45
CA LEU A 539 18.13 -2.31 -23.07
C LEU A 539 17.07 -2.95 -22.15
N ASP A 540 16.25 -2.13 -21.51
CA ASP A 540 15.37 -2.55 -20.43
C ASP A 540 13.89 -2.34 -20.74
N GLY A 541 13.08 -3.40 -20.71
CA GLY A 541 11.64 -3.34 -20.73
C GLY A 541 11.03 -2.89 -22.06
N GLY A 542 10.77 -3.82 -22.99
CA GLY A 542 10.13 -3.49 -24.27
C GLY A 542 8.72 -2.92 -24.10
N GLY A 543 7.94 -3.44 -23.14
CA GLY A 543 6.62 -2.89 -22.79
C GLY A 543 6.71 -1.77 -21.77
N ILE A 544 7.25 -2.08 -20.60
CA ILE A 544 7.31 -1.16 -19.45
C ILE A 544 8.70 -1.20 -18.82
N LYS A 545 9.24 -0.02 -18.49
CA LYS A 545 10.42 0.12 -17.62
C LYS A 545 10.05 0.92 -16.38
N ILE A 546 10.39 0.38 -15.20
CA ILE A 546 10.17 1.03 -13.92
C ILE A 546 11.51 1.13 -13.19
N THR A 547 11.91 2.34 -12.80
CA THR A 547 13.12 2.59 -12.02
C THR A 547 12.81 3.47 -10.82
N GLY A 548 12.60 2.84 -9.66
CA GLY A 548 12.21 3.54 -8.42
C GLY A 548 10.77 4.06 -8.46
N GLY A 549 10.38 4.76 -7.40
CA GLY A 549 9.01 5.22 -7.19
C GLY A 549 8.07 4.11 -6.72
N SER A 550 6.90 4.48 -6.20
CA SER A 550 5.83 3.52 -5.86
C SER A 550 4.90 3.35 -7.05
N THR A 551 4.69 2.10 -7.51
CA THR A 551 3.86 1.85 -8.70
C THR A 551 2.79 0.79 -8.44
N LEU A 552 1.59 1.01 -9.00
CA LEU A 552 0.49 0.07 -9.00
C LEU A 552 -0.05 -0.13 -10.42
N PHE A 553 0.00 -1.35 -10.88
CA PHE A 553 -0.64 -1.78 -12.13
C PHE A 553 -1.79 -2.73 -11.79
N TYR A 554 -3.01 -2.30 -12.06
CA TYR A 554 -4.21 -3.06 -11.73
C TYR A 554 -5.10 -3.28 -12.94
N ASN A 555 -5.42 -4.53 -13.22
CA ASN A 555 -6.19 -4.95 -14.39
C ASN A 555 -5.52 -4.48 -15.70
N VAL A 556 -4.24 -4.87 -15.88
CA VAL A 556 -3.43 -4.48 -17.03
C VAL A 556 -2.94 -5.69 -17.83
N VAL A 557 -2.81 -5.52 -19.13
CA VAL A 557 -2.24 -6.50 -20.05
C VAL A 557 -1.02 -5.89 -20.74
N ILE A 558 0.13 -6.55 -20.66
CA ILE A 558 1.37 -6.16 -21.32
C ILE A 558 1.72 -7.25 -22.32
N LYS A 559 1.64 -6.94 -23.62
CA LYS A 559 1.75 -7.97 -24.64
C LYS A 559 2.37 -7.50 -25.94
N ASP A 560 2.86 -8.47 -26.72
CA ASP A 560 3.39 -8.23 -28.06
C ASP A 560 4.52 -7.17 -28.06
N ASN A 561 5.37 -7.16 -27.01
CA ASN A 561 6.50 -6.24 -26.92
C ASN A 561 7.81 -6.99 -27.18
N VAL A 562 8.77 -6.30 -27.75
CA VAL A 562 10.05 -6.89 -28.18
C VAL A 562 11.22 -6.04 -27.71
N VAL A 563 12.25 -6.70 -27.17
CA VAL A 563 13.58 -6.11 -27.03
C VAL A 563 14.52 -6.84 -27.99
N ALA A 564 15.13 -6.12 -28.92
CA ALA A 564 16.06 -6.68 -29.89
C ALA A 564 17.41 -5.96 -29.79
N ALA A 565 18.39 -6.57 -29.14
CA ALA A 565 19.73 -6.01 -29.01
C ALA A 565 20.63 -6.41 -30.18
N GLU A 566 21.50 -5.50 -30.67
CA GLU A 566 22.49 -5.76 -31.71
C GLU A 566 23.93 -5.78 -31.13
N PRO A 567 24.86 -6.60 -31.70
CA PRO A 567 26.27 -6.62 -31.24
C PRO A 567 27.02 -5.33 -31.61
N PRO A 568 28.05 -4.89 -30.83
CA PRO A 568 28.61 -5.57 -29.66
C PRO A 568 28.35 -4.87 -28.34
N GLY A 569 27.84 -5.60 -27.33
CA GLY A 569 28.11 -5.25 -25.94
C GLY A 569 26.93 -4.98 -25.01
N ASP A 570 25.69 -4.92 -25.49
CA ASP A 570 24.57 -4.51 -24.64
C ASP A 570 23.85 -5.71 -24.03
N ASN A 571 23.45 -5.58 -22.76
CA ASN A 571 22.55 -6.53 -22.13
C ASN A 571 21.11 -6.18 -22.46
N ALA A 572 20.26 -7.18 -22.69
CA ALA A 572 18.83 -7.00 -22.96
C ALA A 572 18.00 -7.64 -21.84
N TYR A 573 17.15 -6.84 -21.20
CA TYR A 573 16.32 -7.28 -20.08
C TYR A 573 14.84 -7.04 -20.40
N ALA A 574 14.00 -8.06 -20.14
CA ALA A 574 12.55 -8.04 -20.21
C ALA A 574 11.92 -7.55 -21.52
N GLY A 575 11.37 -8.48 -22.26
CA GLY A 575 10.50 -8.15 -23.41
C GLY A 575 9.24 -7.40 -22.96
N GLY A 576 8.62 -7.85 -21.86
CA GLY A 576 7.42 -7.24 -21.32
C GLY A 576 7.71 -6.14 -20.27
N VAL A 577 8.18 -6.51 -19.10
CA VAL A 577 8.26 -5.60 -17.93
C VAL A 577 9.64 -5.68 -17.29
N PHE A 578 10.29 -4.54 -17.18
CA PHE A 578 11.50 -4.35 -16.39
C PHE A 578 11.19 -3.53 -15.13
N VAL A 579 11.60 -4.04 -13.97
CA VAL A 579 11.42 -3.37 -12.67
C VAL A 579 12.73 -3.31 -11.91
N ASP A 580 13.15 -2.14 -11.49
CA ASP A 580 14.28 -1.95 -10.59
C ASP A 580 13.85 -1.15 -9.36
N THR A 581 13.58 -1.87 -8.27
CA THR A 581 13.22 -1.28 -6.97
C THR A 581 14.41 -1.17 -6.01
N ARG A 582 15.65 -1.45 -6.48
CA ARG A 582 16.83 -1.36 -5.62
C ARG A 582 16.96 0.07 -5.05
N SER A 583 16.76 0.19 -3.75
CA SER A 583 17.33 1.30 -2.98
C SER A 583 18.76 0.91 -2.63
N ARG A 584 19.78 1.65 -3.07
CA ARG A 584 21.11 1.33 -2.57
C ARG A 584 21.21 1.67 -1.10
N ASN A 585 21.63 0.68 -0.33
CA ASN A 585 22.16 0.86 1.00
C ASN A 585 23.36 1.80 0.94
N PHE A 586 23.13 3.07 1.24
CA PHE A 586 24.18 3.83 1.82
C PHE A 586 24.39 3.30 3.23
N SER A 587 25.58 2.86 3.54
CA SER A 587 26.03 2.40 4.85
C SER A 587 25.82 3.44 5.98
N ASN A 588 24.98 4.45 5.79
CA ASN A 588 24.66 5.53 6.71
C ASN A 588 23.27 6.16 6.53
N SER A 589 22.35 5.58 5.75
CA SER A 589 21.02 6.18 5.56
C SER A 589 19.92 5.15 5.68
N ASN A 590 19.27 5.11 6.84
CA ASN A 590 17.93 4.56 7.00
C ASN A 590 16.97 5.47 6.22
N LEU A 591 16.91 5.33 4.89
CA LEU A 591 15.91 6.00 4.06
C LEU A 591 14.81 4.98 3.78
N PRO A 592 13.62 5.17 4.34
CA PRO A 592 12.47 4.31 4.10
C PRO A 592 11.69 4.72 2.84
N TYR A 593 12.36 5.17 1.79
CA TYR A 593 11.75 5.25 0.48
C TYR A 593 11.89 3.89 -0.20
N ALA A 594 11.02 2.97 0.18
CA ALA A 594 10.85 1.76 -0.57
C ALA A 594 10.15 2.08 -1.88
N ALA A 595 10.82 1.79 -2.98
CA ALA A 595 10.15 1.70 -4.24
C ALA A 595 9.36 0.39 -4.25
N GLU A 596 8.06 0.45 -4.01
CA GLU A 596 7.16 -0.69 -4.15
C GLU A 596 6.59 -0.73 -5.56
N SER A 597 6.71 -1.87 -6.23
CA SER A 597 6.02 -2.11 -7.51
C SER A 597 5.04 -3.26 -7.34
N ARG A 598 3.74 -2.98 -7.45
CA ARG A 598 2.68 -3.97 -7.32
C ARG A 598 1.94 -4.16 -8.64
N PHE A 599 1.84 -5.40 -9.07
CA PHE A 599 1.00 -5.83 -10.17
C PHE A 599 -0.12 -6.71 -9.63
N GLU A 600 -1.37 -6.32 -9.87
CA GLU A 600 -2.53 -7.09 -9.43
C GLU A 600 -3.58 -7.18 -10.52
N ARG A 601 -4.13 -8.38 -10.73
CA ARG A 601 -4.99 -8.70 -11.89
C ARG A 601 -4.30 -8.29 -13.20
N PHE A 602 -3.27 -9.01 -13.57
CA PHE A 602 -2.44 -8.64 -14.71
C PHE A 602 -2.16 -9.82 -15.64
N ALA A 603 -1.77 -9.49 -16.87
CA ALA A 603 -1.19 -10.47 -17.78
C ALA A 603 0.03 -9.90 -18.48
N VAL A 604 1.11 -10.67 -18.53
CA VAL A 604 2.31 -10.39 -19.30
C VAL A 604 2.48 -11.55 -20.28
N ILE A 605 2.15 -11.32 -21.55
CA ILE A 605 2.05 -12.40 -22.52
C ILE A 605 2.67 -12.05 -23.88
N ASP A 606 3.12 -13.06 -24.61
CA ASP A 606 3.62 -12.92 -25.99
C ASP A 606 4.75 -11.87 -26.13
N ASN A 607 5.55 -11.64 -25.08
CA ASN A 607 6.67 -10.70 -25.14
C ASN A 607 7.96 -11.45 -25.44
N THR A 608 8.90 -10.79 -26.12
CA THR A 608 10.09 -11.46 -26.65
C THR A 608 11.35 -10.64 -26.41
N VAL A 609 12.43 -11.32 -26.03
CA VAL A 609 13.79 -10.75 -26.04
C VAL A 609 14.65 -11.53 -27.01
N VAL A 610 15.24 -10.83 -28.00
CA VAL A 610 16.07 -11.40 -29.06
C VAL A 610 17.42 -10.72 -29.07
N TYR A 611 18.50 -11.53 -29.20
CA TYR A 611 19.84 -11.00 -29.39
C TYR A 611 20.66 -11.87 -30.36
N PRO A 612 20.80 -11.48 -31.61
CA PRO A 612 21.42 -12.32 -32.64
C PRO A 612 22.90 -12.69 -32.45
N GLY A 613 23.59 -12.17 -31.43
CA GLY A 613 25.04 -12.39 -31.29
C GLY A 613 25.62 -12.31 -29.89
N GLY A 614 24.83 -12.30 -28.84
CA GLY A 614 25.30 -11.92 -27.53
C GLY A 614 25.07 -12.86 -26.37
N TYR A 615 25.62 -12.45 -25.24
CA TYR A 615 25.81 -13.26 -24.05
C TYR A 615 24.90 -12.94 -22.88
N ASN A 616 24.07 -11.88 -22.94
CA ASN A 616 23.30 -11.42 -21.81
C ASN A 616 21.88 -10.99 -22.20
N VAL A 617 20.98 -11.96 -22.33
CA VAL A 617 19.57 -11.77 -22.69
C VAL A 617 18.71 -12.41 -21.62
N PHE A 618 17.91 -11.60 -20.93
CA PHE A 618 17.20 -12.01 -19.70
C PHE A 618 15.72 -11.73 -19.80
N ALA A 619 14.88 -12.68 -19.37
CA ALA A 619 13.44 -12.64 -19.21
C ALA A 619 12.63 -12.21 -20.46
N GLY A 620 11.90 -13.13 -21.05
CA GLY A 620 10.93 -12.78 -22.09
C GLY A 620 9.78 -11.92 -21.54
N GLY A 621 9.22 -12.30 -20.41
CA GLY A 621 8.10 -11.61 -19.78
C GLY A 621 8.52 -10.53 -18.79
N VAL A 622 8.97 -10.92 -17.62
CA VAL A 622 9.24 -10.02 -16.48
C VAL A 622 10.67 -10.15 -15.98
N PHE A 623 11.37 -9.05 -15.88
CA PHE A 623 12.63 -8.96 -15.15
C PHE A 623 12.45 -7.98 -13.98
N ALA A 624 12.68 -8.43 -12.75
CA ALA A 624 12.64 -7.56 -11.60
C ALA A 624 13.91 -7.69 -10.77
N THR A 625 14.40 -6.57 -10.26
CA THR A 625 15.51 -6.53 -9.31
C THR A 625 15.13 -5.63 -8.14
N GLY A 626 15.21 -6.22 -6.95
CA GLY A 626 14.86 -5.60 -5.68
C GLY A 626 16.05 -5.46 -4.74
N PRO A 627 15.85 -4.95 -3.53
CA PRO A 627 16.86 -4.91 -2.49
C PRO A 627 17.31 -6.32 -2.13
N SER A 628 18.59 -6.49 -1.77
CA SER A 628 19.18 -7.79 -1.45
C SER A 628 18.99 -8.21 0.01
N THR A 629 18.52 -7.31 0.87
CA THR A 629 18.27 -7.55 2.30
C THR A 629 16.98 -6.90 2.71
N PHE A 630 16.21 -7.57 3.57
CA PHE A 630 15.05 -6.99 4.22
C PHE A 630 15.51 -5.80 5.06
N ASP A 631 15.22 -4.60 4.60
CA ASP A 631 15.14 -3.44 5.47
C ASP A 631 13.63 -3.21 5.67
N GLU A 632 13.16 -3.10 6.91
CA GLU A 632 11.74 -3.14 7.31
C GLU A 632 10.81 -2.13 6.59
N ALA A 633 11.32 -1.44 5.59
CA ALA A 633 10.63 -0.40 4.85
C ALA A 633 10.46 -0.67 3.35
N SER A 634 10.90 -1.80 2.79
CA SER A 634 10.83 -2.03 1.33
C SER A 634 10.07 -3.30 0.98
N ASP A 635 8.87 -3.15 0.43
CA ASP A 635 8.06 -4.29 -0.02
C ASP A 635 8.51 -4.87 -1.36
N GLY A 636 9.50 -4.29 -2.02
CA GLY A 636 10.10 -4.80 -3.24
C GLY A 636 9.13 -4.89 -4.41
N PHE A 637 9.06 -6.07 -5.04
CA PHE A 637 8.17 -6.36 -6.17
C PHE A 637 7.11 -7.37 -5.79
N SER A 638 5.84 -7.01 -5.97
CA SER A 638 4.68 -7.82 -5.59
C SER A 638 3.77 -8.15 -6.79
N MET A 639 3.39 -9.40 -6.91
CA MET A 639 2.49 -9.90 -7.94
C MET A 639 1.32 -10.66 -7.32
N VAL A 640 0.09 -10.25 -7.65
CA VAL A 640 -1.13 -10.92 -7.17
C VAL A 640 -2.11 -11.14 -8.32
N ASN A 641 -2.71 -12.31 -8.41
CA ASN A 641 -3.70 -12.62 -9.44
C ASN A 641 -3.22 -12.32 -10.86
N GLY A 642 -2.21 -13.00 -11.33
CA GLY A 642 -1.64 -12.67 -12.64
C GLY A 642 -1.27 -13.86 -13.50
N THR A 643 -1.17 -13.62 -14.79
CA THR A 643 -0.70 -14.59 -15.78
C THR A 643 0.56 -14.09 -16.46
N ILE A 644 1.61 -14.89 -16.47
CA ILE A 644 2.84 -14.68 -17.25
C ILE A 644 2.94 -15.84 -18.22
N ALA A 645 2.59 -15.62 -19.50
CA ALA A 645 2.45 -16.75 -20.43
C ALA A 645 2.98 -16.48 -21.82
N ASP A 646 3.46 -17.54 -22.48
CA ASP A 646 3.88 -17.52 -23.87
C ASP A 646 4.99 -16.51 -24.19
N ASN A 647 5.76 -16.06 -23.18
CA ASN A 647 6.88 -15.15 -23.39
C ASN A 647 8.12 -15.92 -23.80
N GLN A 648 9.00 -15.26 -24.55
CA GLN A 648 10.20 -15.88 -25.11
C GLN A 648 11.45 -15.07 -24.80
N SER A 649 12.47 -15.75 -24.31
CA SER A 649 13.83 -15.23 -24.25
C SER A 649 14.79 -16.07 -25.10
N GLN A 650 15.73 -15.45 -25.75
CA GLN A 650 16.68 -16.20 -26.55
C GLN A 650 17.71 -16.99 -25.72
N LEU A 651 17.96 -16.57 -24.47
CA LEU A 651 18.95 -17.26 -23.60
C LEU A 651 18.37 -17.60 -22.22
N TYR A 652 18.04 -16.62 -21.39
CA TYR A 652 17.76 -16.82 -19.98
C TYR A 652 16.33 -16.41 -19.61
N GLY A 653 15.61 -17.24 -18.82
CA GLY A 653 14.32 -16.95 -18.26
C GLY A 653 13.24 -16.61 -19.28
N GLY A 654 12.41 -17.56 -19.70
CA GLY A 654 11.33 -17.30 -20.64
C GLY A 654 10.25 -16.41 -20.05
N GLY A 655 9.70 -16.79 -18.89
CA GLY A 655 8.61 -16.12 -18.21
C GLY A 655 9.06 -14.98 -17.32
N ALA A 656 9.70 -15.31 -16.22
CA ALA A 656 10.10 -14.32 -15.22
C ALA A 656 11.50 -14.57 -14.68
N MET A 657 12.24 -13.50 -14.43
CA MET A 657 13.52 -13.49 -13.76
C MET A 657 13.50 -12.48 -12.63
N LEU A 658 13.55 -12.94 -11.38
CA LEU A 658 13.31 -12.12 -10.20
C LEU A 658 14.48 -12.18 -9.25
N TYR A 659 15.08 -11.03 -8.93
CA TYR A 659 16.22 -10.90 -8.03
C TYR A 659 15.89 -9.97 -6.85
N GLY A 660 16.31 -10.37 -5.65
CA GLY A 660 16.06 -9.61 -4.43
C GLY A 660 14.74 -10.02 -3.79
N ILE A 661 14.09 -9.09 -3.10
CA ILE A 661 12.83 -9.36 -2.39
C ILE A 661 11.66 -9.28 -3.37
N PHE A 662 10.91 -10.36 -3.45
CA PHE A 662 9.64 -10.35 -4.17
C PHE A 662 8.59 -11.25 -3.49
N SER A 663 7.33 -10.98 -3.81
CA SER A 663 6.21 -11.81 -3.42
C SER A 663 5.33 -12.15 -4.63
N ALA A 664 4.83 -13.40 -4.68
CA ALA A 664 3.91 -13.83 -5.72
C ALA A 664 2.79 -14.69 -5.12
N SER A 665 1.53 -14.30 -5.39
CA SER A 665 0.35 -15.00 -4.92
C SER A 665 -0.68 -15.17 -6.03
N PHE A 666 -1.18 -16.37 -6.22
CA PHE A 666 -2.14 -16.65 -7.28
C PHE A 666 -1.66 -16.23 -8.67
N VAL A 667 -0.39 -16.49 -8.96
CA VAL A 667 0.20 -16.22 -10.28
C VAL A 667 0.35 -17.52 -11.04
N SER A 668 -0.03 -17.50 -12.33
CA SER A 668 0.20 -18.61 -13.26
C SER A 668 1.32 -18.25 -14.22
N ILE A 669 2.40 -19.04 -14.25
CA ILE A 669 3.56 -18.88 -15.15
C ILE A 669 3.56 -20.07 -16.12
N VAL A 670 3.07 -19.86 -17.35
CA VAL A 670 2.66 -20.97 -18.23
C VAL A 670 3.19 -20.82 -19.66
N GLY A 671 3.75 -21.89 -20.20
CA GLY A 671 4.08 -21.96 -21.63
C GLY A 671 5.19 -21.02 -22.10
N ASN A 672 5.96 -20.46 -21.19
CA ASN A 672 7.08 -19.58 -21.54
C ASN A 672 8.29 -20.39 -22.00
N SER A 673 9.17 -19.79 -22.80
CA SER A 673 10.34 -20.48 -23.31
C SER A 673 11.61 -19.63 -23.22
N SER A 674 12.69 -20.27 -22.76
CA SER A 674 14.05 -19.79 -22.95
C SER A 674 14.69 -20.56 -24.10
N GLY A 675 15.57 -19.89 -24.86
CA GLY A 675 15.95 -20.32 -26.20
C GLY A 675 16.77 -21.60 -26.33
N PRO A 676 16.87 -22.13 -27.57
CA PRO A 676 17.59 -23.35 -27.90
C PRO A 676 19.11 -23.14 -28.13
N LEU A 677 19.61 -21.92 -28.03
CA LEU A 677 20.96 -21.56 -28.46
C LEU A 677 21.92 -21.32 -27.30
N ASN A 678 21.99 -22.24 -26.35
CA ASN A 678 23.10 -22.19 -25.41
C ASN A 678 24.38 -22.65 -26.13
N PRO A 679 25.41 -21.81 -26.23
CA PRO A 679 26.74 -22.32 -26.57
C PRO A 679 27.09 -23.41 -25.53
N PRO A 680 27.79 -24.49 -25.95
CA PRO A 680 28.21 -25.53 -25.00
C PRO A 680 29.00 -24.91 -23.85
N GLY A 681 28.51 -25.07 -22.61
CA GLY A 681 29.22 -24.58 -21.42
C GLY A 681 28.53 -23.47 -20.65
N PHE A 682 27.34 -23.01 -21.06
CA PHE A 682 26.50 -22.08 -20.29
C PHE A 682 25.39 -22.85 -19.59
N THR A 683 25.10 -22.45 -18.33
CA THR A 683 23.99 -22.98 -17.56
C THR A 683 22.66 -22.52 -18.15
N GLN A 684 21.71 -23.41 -18.33
CA GLN A 684 20.35 -23.08 -18.79
C GLN A 684 19.53 -22.63 -17.61
N TYR A 685 18.96 -21.41 -17.67
CA TYR A 685 17.97 -20.95 -16.71
C TYR A 685 16.57 -21.44 -17.11
N ALA A 686 15.63 -21.45 -16.15
CA ALA A 686 14.28 -21.95 -16.37
C ALA A 686 13.55 -21.25 -17.50
N GLY A 687 12.70 -21.99 -18.20
CA GLY A 687 11.73 -21.43 -19.12
C GLY A 687 10.66 -20.60 -18.39
N GLY A 688 10.26 -21.04 -17.19
CA GLY A 688 9.24 -20.40 -16.36
C GLY A 688 9.78 -19.30 -15.46
N LEU A 689 10.21 -19.66 -14.26
CA LEU A 689 10.66 -18.74 -13.21
C LEU A 689 12.12 -18.99 -12.86
N THR A 690 12.96 -17.97 -12.98
CA THR A 690 14.29 -17.94 -12.37
C THR A 690 14.30 -16.97 -11.20
N ALA A 691 14.67 -17.43 -10.01
CA ALA A 691 14.65 -16.64 -8.80
C ALA A 691 16.02 -16.55 -8.14
N GLY A 692 16.45 -15.36 -7.74
CA GLY A 692 17.70 -15.07 -7.06
C GLY A 692 17.51 -14.12 -5.87
N GLY A 693 18.38 -14.22 -4.86
CA GLY A 693 18.33 -13.41 -3.65
C GLY A 693 17.71 -14.16 -2.48
N GLN A 694 17.39 -13.41 -1.41
CA GLN A 694 16.77 -13.94 -0.19
C GLN A 694 15.33 -13.40 -0.10
N ASP A 695 14.47 -14.13 0.64
CA ASP A 695 13.09 -13.71 0.95
C ASP A 695 12.17 -13.62 -0.28
N ASN A 696 12.21 -14.64 -1.12
CA ASN A 696 11.34 -14.80 -2.28
C ASN A 696 10.07 -15.58 -1.88
N PHE A 697 9.05 -14.89 -1.41
CA PHE A 697 7.84 -15.50 -0.87
C PHE A 697 6.83 -15.87 -1.95
N VAL A 698 6.39 -17.12 -1.95
CA VAL A 698 5.40 -17.62 -2.91
C VAL A 698 4.27 -18.38 -2.22
N ARG A 699 3.04 -18.12 -2.67
CA ARG A 699 1.83 -18.78 -2.18
C ARG A 699 0.82 -18.95 -3.30
N ASN A 700 0.20 -20.11 -3.38
CA ASN A 700 -0.86 -20.38 -4.35
C ASN A 700 -0.39 -20.20 -5.82
N LEU A 701 0.89 -20.40 -6.07
CA LEU A 701 1.56 -20.20 -7.36
C LEU A 701 1.40 -21.43 -8.25
N LEU A 702 1.14 -21.24 -9.54
CA LEU A 702 1.09 -22.30 -10.55
C LEU A 702 2.18 -22.05 -11.59
N ILE A 703 3.09 -23.01 -11.78
CA ILE A 703 4.12 -22.95 -12.83
C ILE A 703 4.08 -24.26 -13.64
N ALA A 704 3.83 -24.16 -14.95
CA ALA A 704 3.64 -25.34 -15.77
C ALA A 704 3.92 -25.11 -17.26
N GLY A 705 4.34 -26.19 -17.94
CA GLY A 705 4.51 -26.21 -19.38
C GLY A 705 5.60 -25.27 -19.92
N ASN A 706 6.52 -24.82 -19.09
CA ASN A 706 7.60 -23.94 -19.51
C ASN A 706 8.81 -24.72 -20.01
N LEU A 707 9.52 -24.21 -20.99
CA LEU A 707 10.62 -24.90 -21.69
C LEU A 707 11.93 -24.14 -21.61
N ALA A 708 13.00 -24.85 -21.30
CA ALA A 708 14.38 -24.40 -21.55
C ALA A 708 14.90 -25.13 -22.79
N GLY A 709 14.95 -24.47 -23.94
CA GLY A 709 15.14 -25.13 -25.21
C GLY A 709 13.97 -26.03 -25.58
N ILE A 710 14.14 -27.34 -25.44
CA ILE A 710 13.09 -28.34 -25.67
C ILE A 710 12.76 -29.15 -24.39
N GLU A 711 13.45 -28.88 -23.30
CA GLU A 711 13.28 -29.62 -22.04
C GLU A 711 12.31 -28.87 -21.12
N PRO A 712 11.43 -29.59 -20.43
CA PRO A 712 10.60 -28.99 -19.40
C PRO A 712 11.44 -28.34 -18.30
N SER A 713 11.15 -27.06 -17.97
CA SER A 713 11.92 -26.32 -16.98
C SER A 713 11.09 -25.17 -16.42
N ASP A 714 10.40 -25.43 -15.32
CA ASP A 714 9.48 -24.47 -14.73
C ASP A 714 10.17 -23.51 -13.75
N CYS A 715 11.23 -23.97 -13.04
CA CYS A 715 11.82 -23.19 -11.96
C CYS A 715 13.34 -23.40 -11.85
N GLU A 716 14.08 -22.34 -11.52
CA GLU A 716 15.53 -22.35 -11.28
C GLU A 716 15.89 -21.38 -10.14
N THR A 717 16.65 -21.83 -9.15
CA THR A 717 17.12 -21.02 -8.02
C THR A 717 18.60 -21.25 -7.66
N SER A 718 19.21 -22.32 -8.19
CA SER A 718 20.51 -22.82 -7.73
C SER A 718 21.68 -21.90 -8.08
N GLU A 719 21.61 -21.17 -9.18
CA GLU A 719 22.69 -20.27 -9.65
C GLU A 719 23.05 -19.18 -8.63
N PHE A 720 22.11 -18.83 -7.73
CA PHE A 720 22.25 -17.73 -6.77
C PHE A 720 22.29 -18.21 -5.32
N ASN A 721 22.39 -19.52 -5.08
CA ASN A 721 22.23 -20.12 -3.73
C ASN A 721 20.97 -19.62 -3.01
N SER A 722 19.89 -19.43 -3.76
CA SER A 722 18.59 -18.94 -3.27
C SER A 722 17.57 -20.06 -3.18
N SER A 723 16.42 -19.77 -2.59
CA SER A 723 15.27 -20.66 -2.56
C SER A 723 13.98 -19.87 -2.67
N LEU A 724 12.93 -20.48 -3.22
CA LEU A 724 11.58 -19.98 -3.06
C LEU A 724 11.10 -20.29 -1.63
N VAL A 725 10.66 -19.29 -0.90
CA VAL A 725 10.07 -19.47 0.43
C VAL A 725 8.59 -19.73 0.27
N SER A 726 8.20 -20.99 0.30
CA SER A 726 6.80 -21.41 0.17
C SER A 726 6.01 -21.08 1.43
N LEU A 727 4.84 -20.49 1.25
CA LEU A 727 3.79 -20.35 2.26
C LEU A 727 2.62 -21.32 2.02
N GLY A 728 2.84 -22.34 1.21
CA GLY A 728 1.93 -23.43 0.92
C GLY A 728 1.16 -23.30 -0.40
N HIS A 729 0.55 -24.41 -0.80
CA HIS A 729 -0.36 -24.56 -1.94
C HIS A 729 0.22 -24.09 -3.30
N ASN A 730 1.51 -24.32 -3.56
CA ASN A 730 2.10 -24.05 -4.86
C ASN A 730 2.07 -25.32 -5.71
N LEU A 731 1.81 -25.19 -7.01
CA LEU A 731 1.91 -26.26 -7.99
C LEU A 731 3.04 -25.94 -8.97
N ILE A 732 4.03 -26.83 -9.08
CA ILE A 732 5.14 -26.73 -10.04
C ILE A 732 5.23 -28.06 -10.77
N GLU A 733 4.93 -28.06 -12.08
CA GLU A 733 4.87 -29.27 -12.87
C GLU A 733 6.24 -29.92 -13.06
N SER A 734 7.26 -29.13 -13.37
CA SER A 734 8.62 -29.62 -13.67
C SER A 734 9.69 -28.76 -12.95
N PRO A 735 9.81 -28.87 -11.60
CA PRO A 735 10.75 -28.06 -10.84
C PRO A 735 12.22 -28.45 -11.12
N GLY A 736 12.50 -29.69 -11.55
CA GLY A 736 13.87 -30.19 -11.70
C GLY A 736 14.64 -30.23 -10.38
N ASP A 737 15.96 -30.50 -10.49
CA ASP A 737 16.88 -30.57 -9.34
C ASP A 737 17.42 -29.19 -8.90
N THR A 738 17.16 -28.15 -9.69
CA THR A 738 17.72 -26.80 -9.57
C THR A 738 16.77 -25.80 -8.91
N CYS A 739 15.52 -26.18 -8.66
CA CYS A 739 14.52 -25.39 -7.97
C CYS A 739 14.48 -25.70 -6.47
N ALA A 740 15.23 -24.97 -5.67
CA ALA A 740 15.19 -25.11 -4.21
C ALA A 740 13.96 -24.42 -3.64
N ILE A 741 13.16 -25.16 -2.84
CA ILE A 741 11.98 -24.65 -2.18
C ILE A 741 12.12 -24.87 -0.68
N SER A 742 11.94 -23.82 0.10
CA SER A 742 11.98 -23.81 1.57
C SER A 742 10.63 -23.40 2.16
N GLY A 743 10.52 -23.28 3.47
CA GLY A 743 9.28 -22.85 4.14
C GLY A 743 8.23 -23.97 4.24
N ASP A 744 6.94 -23.65 4.13
CA ASP A 744 5.85 -24.62 4.18
C ASP A 744 5.67 -25.30 2.81
N THR A 745 6.26 -26.48 2.68
CA THR A 745 6.17 -27.31 1.46
C THR A 745 5.13 -28.44 1.59
N SER A 746 4.47 -28.58 2.73
CA SER A 746 3.62 -29.72 3.05
C SER A 746 2.36 -29.81 2.18
N THR A 747 1.92 -28.69 1.63
CA THR A 747 0.73 -28.56 0.77
C THR A 747 1.08 -28.29 -0.70
N ASN A 748 2.35 -28.26 -1.04
CA ASN A 748 2.78 -28.03 -2.43
C ASN A 748 2.56 -29.29 -3.29
N LEU A 749 2.18 -29.08 -4.54
CA LEU A 749 2.03 -30.11 -5.58
C LEU A 749 3.24 -29.99 -6.52
N LEU A 750 4.21 -30.89 -6.40
CA LEU A 750 5.41 -30.89 -7.21
C LEU A 750 5.44 -32.10 -8.14
N ASN A 751 5.92 -31.93 -9.38
CA ASN A 751 5.92 -32.94 -10.43
C ASN A 751 4.50 -33.44 -10.77
N VAL A 752 3.55 -32.52 -10.83
CA VAL A 752 2.13 -32.79 -11.07
C VAL A 752 1.64 -31.91 -12.23
N ASP A 753 1.11 -32.53 -13.27
CA ASP A 753 0.49 -31.84 -14.41
C ASP A 753 -0.82 -31.16 -13.95
N PRO A 754 -0.95 -29.83 -14.09
CA PRO A 754 -2.18 -29.11 -13.74
C PRO A 754 -3.31 -29.24 -14.77
N GLU A 755 -3.15 -30.02 -15.83
CA GLU A 755 -4.15 -30.24 -16.89
C GLU A 755 -4.74 -28.92 -17.42
N LEU A 756 -3.88 -27.96 -17.77
CA LEU A 756 -4.33 -26.64 -18.21
C LEU A 756 -4.95 -26.68 -19.61
N GLY A 757 -6.06 -25.97 -19.76
CA GLY A 757 -6.68 -25.72 -21.05
C GLY A 757 -5.88 -24.69 -21.89
N PRO A 758 -6.28 -24.53 -23.19
CA PRO A 758 -5.69 -23.52 -24.03
C PRO A 758 -5.95 -22.12 -23.48
N ARG A 759 -5.09 -21.16 -23.85
CA ARG A 759 -5.27 -19.74 -23.45
C ARG A 759 -6.64 -19.21 -23.86
N GLN A 760 -7.30 -18.58 -22.95
CA GLN A 760 -8.60 -17.92 -23.06
C GLN A 760 -8.48 -16.44 -22.71
N VAL A 761 -9.54 -15.66 -22.97
CA VAL A 761 -9.65 -14.26 -22.57
C VAL A 761 -11.02 -14.01 -21.95
N SER A 762 -11.04 -13.42 -20.75
CA SER A 762 -12.26 -12.97 -20.08
C SER A 762 -12.07 -11.56 -19.55
N ALA A 763 -13.03 -10.66 -19.75
CA ALA A 763 -12.93 -9.26 -19.37
C ALA A 763 -11.62 -8.57 -19.82
N GLY A 764 -11.12 -8.94 -21.01
CA GLY A 764 -9.87 -8.44 -21.56
C GLY A 764 -8.61 -9.08 -20.97
N MET A 765 -8.73 -9.96 -19.97
CA MET A 765 -7.60 -10.62 -19.29
C MET A 765 -7.33 -12.00 -19.91
N PRO A 766 -6.13 -12.24 -20.46
CA PRO A 766 -5.70 -13.56 -20.95
C PRO A 766 -5.30 -14.47 -19.77
N PHE A 767 -5.63 -15.77 -19.89
CA PHE A 767 -5.33 -16.78 -18.87
C PHE A 767 -5.38 -18.21 -19.42
N HIS A 768 -4.83 -19.16 -18.67
CA HIS A 768 -5.01 -20.60 -18.81
C HIS A 768 -5.86 -21.12 -17.66
N SER A 769 -7.00 -21.73 -17.97
CA SER A 769 -7.86 -22.30 -16.92
C SER A 769 -7.46 -23.75 -16.64
N PRO A 770 -7.40 -24.18 -15.37
CA PRO A 770 -7.28 -25.59 -15.06
C PRO A 770 -8.52 -26.35 -15.55
N GLY A 771 -8.31 -27.60 -16.01
CA GLY A 771 -9.41 -28.49 -16.37
C GLY A 771 -10.21 -28.91 -15.13
N SER A 772 -11.46 -29.36 -15.29
CA SER A 772 -12.32 -29.77 -14.16
C SER A 772 -11.78 -30.91 -13.31
N ASN A 773 -10.82 -31.69 -13.81
CA ASN A 773 -10.17 -32.77 -13.06
C ASN A 773 -8.75 -32.40 -12.61
N SER A 774 -8.33 -31.16 -12.84
CA SER A 774 -7.02 -30.68 -12.48
C SER A 774 -6.77 -30.77 -10.97
N PRO A 775 -5.58 -31.19 -10.55
CA PRO A 775 -5.20 -31.17 -9.14
C PRO A 775 -5.10 -29.75 -8.56
N ALA A 776 -5.13 -28.71 -9.39
CA ALA A 776 -5.16 -27.31 -8.96
C ALA A 776 -6.55 -26.83 -8.52
N VAL A 777 -7.62 -27.53 -8.96
CA VAL A 777 -9.01 -27.14 -8.67
C VAL A 777 -9.34 -27.47 -7.21
N ASP A 778 -9.92 -26.51 -6.49
CA ASP A 778 -10.32 -26.63 -5.08
C ASP A 778 -9.20 -27.10 -4.13
N ALA A 779 -7.94 -26.90 -4.53
CA ALA A 779 -6.79 -27.38 -3.79
C ALA A 779 -6.42 -26.52 -2.57
N ILE A 780 -6.94 -25.31 -2.48
CA ILE A 780 -6.64 -24.37 -1.43
C ILE A 780 -7.84 -24.28 -0.47
N PRO A 781 -7.69 -24.68 0.81
CA PRO A 781 -8.75 -24.51 1.77
C PRO A 781 -9.07 -23.03 2.01
N VAL A 782 -10.31 -22.73 2.38
CA VAL A 782 -10.81 -21.34 2.60
C VAL A 782 -9.86 -20.49 3.44
N SER A 783 -9.28 -21.05 4.49
CA SER A 783 -8.35 -20.34 5.39
C SER A 783 -7.00 -19.98 4.77
N ALA A 784 -6.69 -20.51 3.59
CA ALA A 784 -5.45 -20.30 2.87
C ALA A 784 -5.64 -19.59 1.51
N CYS A 785 -6.87 -19.17 1.16
CA CYS A 785 -7.15 -18.34 -0.02
C CYS A 785 -6.67 -16.89 0.17
N ASP A 786 -5.45 -16.74 0.65
CA ASP A 786 -4.85 -15.46 1.00
C ASP A 786 -3.61 -15.20 0.12
N ASP A 787 -3.23 -13.94 0.00
CA ASP A 787 -1.92 -13.58 -0.57
C ASP A 787 -0.76 -13.86 0.40
N VAL A 788 0.46 -13.51 0.01
CA VAL A 788 1.66 -13.68 0.85
C VAL A 788 1.55 -12.90 2.17
N GLY A 789 0.91 -11.73 2.15
CA GLY A 789 0.64 -10.94 3.36
C GLY A 789 -0.46 -11.51 4.26
N GLY A 790 -1.12 -12.62 3.86
CA GLY A 790 -2.21 -13.22 4.61
C GLY A 790 -3.55 -12.53 4.39
N PHE A 791 -3.69 -11.70 3.36
CA PHE A 791 -4.93 -11.00 3.02
C PHE A 791 -5.79 -11.84 2.07
N ALA A 792 -7.09 -11.93 2.36
CA ALA A 792 -8.01 -12.73 1.56
C ALA A 792 -8.11 -12.18 0.13
N VAL A 793 -7.78 -13.00 -0.86
CA VAL A 793 -7.93 -12.68 -2.27
C VAL A 793 -9.32 -13.09 -2.74
N GLN A 794 -10.20 -12.13 -2.90
CA GLN A 794 -11.62 -12.37 -3.16
C GLN A 794 -11.95 -12.59 -4.63
N LEU A 795 -11.20 -12.01 -5.53
CA LEU A 795 -11.40 -12.09 -6.98
C LEU A 795 -10.19 -12.75 -7.62
N ASP A 796 -10.41 -13.46 -8.70
CA ASP A 796 -9.35 -13.99 -9.55
C ASP A 796 -8.85 -12.96 -10.57
N ALA A 797 -7.93 -13.33 -11.44
CA ALA A 797 -7.37 -12.43 -12.46
C ALA A 797 -8.43 -11.89 -13.42
N THR A 798 -9.48 -12.64 -13.71
CA THR A 798 -10.59 -12.23 -14.59
C THR A 798 -11.62 -11.34 -13.88
N GLY A 799 -11.58 -11.28 -12.55
CA GLY A 799 -12.56 -10.59 -11.71
C GLY A 799 -13.73 -11.47 -11.30
N ALA A 800 -13.66 -12.78 -11.53
CA ALA A 800 -14.59 -13.74 -10.96
C ALA A 800 -14.32 -13.94 -9.45
N ALA A 801 -15.34 -14.31 -8.69
CA ALA A 801 -15.16 -14.57 -7.27
C ALA A 801 -14.36 -15.85 -7.06
N ARG A 802 -13.30 -15.80 -6.23
CA ARG A 802 -12.52 -17.00 -5.88
C ARG A 802 -13.30 -17.99 -5.01
N ARG A 803 -14.31 -17.52 -4.31
CA ARG A 803 -15.12 -18.35 -3.41
C ARG A 803 -16.60 -18.10 -3.61
N SER A 804 -17.40 -19.14 -3.44
CA SER A 804 -18.86 -19.03 -3.39
C SER A 804 -19.39 -19.78 -2.17
N GLU A 805 -20.68 -19.57 -1.81
CA GLU A 805 -21.33 -20.38 -0.77
C GLU A 805 -21.38 -21.87 -1.13
N ALA A 806 -21.42 -22.20 -2.43
CA ALA A 806 -21.45 -23.57 -2.92
C ALA A 806 -20.05 -24.20 -3.00
N ASN A 807 -19.01 -23.38 -3.23
CA ASN A 807 -17.63 -23.83 -3.30
C ASN A 807 -16.73 -22.86 -2.50
N PRO A 808 -16.40 -23.22 -1.26
CA PRO A 808 -15.59 -22.37 -0.40
C PRO A 808 -14.08 -22.49 -0.62
N ALA A 809 -13.59 -23.51 -1.32
CA ALA A 809 -12.18 -23.68 -1.65
C ALA A 809 -11.76 -22.77 -2.80
N CYS A 810 -10.46 -22.55 -2.99
CA CYS A 810 -9.90 -21.80 -4.11
C CYS A 810 -8.99 -22.67 -4.97
N ASP A 811 -8.84 -22.29 -6.21
CA ASP A 811 -7.92 -22.93 -7.14
C ASP A 811 -6.50 -22.37 -7.01
N ILE A 812 -5.51 -23.22 -7.27
CA ILE A 812 -4.11 -22.76 -7.38
C ILE A 812 -3.93 -22.02 -8.70
N GLY A 813 -3.29 -20.85 -8.63
CA GLY A 813 -2.99 -20.04 -9.80
C GLY A 813 -3.91 -18.83 -10.00
N ALA A 814 -3.85 -18.25 -11.19
CA ALA A 814 -4.43 -16.93 -11.48
C ALA A 814 -5.96 -16.92 -11.53
N VAL A 815 -6.60 -18.02 -11.88
CA VAL A 815 -8.04 -18.07 -12.15
C VAL A 815 -8.72 -19.26 -11.51
N GLU A 816 -10.01 -19.09 -11.22
CA GLU A 816 -10.90 -20.19 -10.79
C GLU A 816 -11.42 -20.97 -12.02
N ALA A 817 -11.46 -22.27 -11.90
CA ALA A 817 -12.07 -23.12 -12.91
C ALA A 817 -13.58 -22.81 -13.04
N VAL A 818 -14.03 -22.62 -14.26
CA VAL A 818 -15.46 -22.44 -14.49
C VAL A 818 -16.14 -23.80 -14.32
N GLU A 819 -16.83 -24.01 -13.21
CA GLU A 819 -17.77 -25.12 -13.11
C GLU A 819 -18.87 -24.91 -14.15
N LEU A 820 -18.81 -25.66 -15.24
CA LEU A 820 -19.96 -25.75 -16.12
C LEU A 820 -21.13 -26.34 -15.30
N PRO A 821 -22.28 -25.65 -15.22
CA PRO A 821 -23.42 -26.21 -14.53
C PRO A 821 -23.68 -27.61 -15.14
N ILE A 822 -23.59 -28.65 -14.32
CA ILE A 822 -23.99 -29.98 -14.71
C ILE A 822 -25.49 -29.88 -14.98
N PHE A 823 -25.85 -29.72 -16.26
CA PHE A 823 -27.22 -29.97 -16.67
C PHE A 823 -27.46 -31.46 -16.42
N VAL A 824 -28.01 -31.77 -15.27
CA VAL A 824 -28.62 -33.07 -15.03
C VAL A 824 -29.82 -33.08 -15.94
N ASP A 825 -29.62 -33.55 -17.17
CA ASP A 825 -30.71 -33.89 -18.09
C ASP A 825 -31.55 -34.96 -17.43
N GLY A 826 -32.61 -34.53 -16.78
CA GLY A 826 -33.67 -35.40 -16.31
C GLY A 826 -34.48 -35.91 -17.48
N PHE A 827 -33.87 -36.71 -18.35
CA PHE A 827 -34.59 -37.63 -19.24
C PHE A 827 -34.33 -39.05 -18.73
N ASP A 828 -35.21 -39.50 -17.90
CA ASP A 828 -35.42 -40.92 -17.68
C ASP A 828 -36.47 -41.40 -18.74
N PRO A 829 -36.28 -42.57 -19.41
CA PRO A 829 -37.06 -43.03 -20.55
C PRO A 829 -38.49 -43.47 -20.23
#